data_46f1257b8bf0e5136626ca67b319a330
#
_entry.id   46f1257b8bf0e5136626ca67b319a330
#
_cell.length_a   1.000
_cell.length_b   1.000
_cell.length_c   1.000
_cell.angle_alpha   90.00
_cell.angle_beta   90.00
_cell.angle_gamma   90.00
#
_symmetry.space_group_name_H-M   'P 1'
#
loop_
_entity.id
_entity.type
_entity.pdbx_description
1 polymer ?
#
loop_
_entity_poly.entity_id
_entity_poly.type
_entity_poly.pdbx_seq_one_letter_code
_entity_poly.pdbx_strand_id
1 'polypeptide(L)'
;MNKQQLANKIWASANKMRSKIDANEYKDYILGLIFYKFLSDNEVNYILKDMKGASDEEKQAALESLVENYEDENSKVIIDYCKNNIGYFIEYKNLFSTWLQPNSTFTVADMSVALNSFDRLISPNYKAVYNGIFKGLQAGLSKLGENPASQTRALKDLIKLIRDIPTDGSQDYDVLGYVYEYLIGNFAANAGKKAGEFYTPHEVAILMSEIVAEHHKDKHQIEIYDPTSGSGSLLITIGKSVGRHIADKNRVKYYAQELIENTYNLTRMNLVMRGIQPGNINTRCADSLAEDWPIINSGSEIGQPLYVDAVVSNPPYSQHWDPKDRETDARFKDYGVAPKSKADYAFLLHELHHLKPDGILTIVLPHGVLFRGGEEEQIRTRLIEKNNIDAIIGLPANIFFGTGIPTLVMVLKQHRDNDDVLIIDASKGFVKEGKQNKLRACDIKKIADTVRDRKNIPGFSRKVSREEIRENGYNLNIPRYVDSSEAAQPFDIYATMFGGIPNAEINAMQKYWDTLPSLRSALFQPEADKPYSALKVEDVKTAIEQNEDVRNFKMQFAQAFGGFADRLHQQLIDHVMEVRELQAQDEISTDIFRRLNPVPLIDRYAVYQALADHWQSIIIDIETIQEEGIRAVREVETVYKLVKKKNDEEVEVPDGLKGRIIPFSMVQQMKFQAELQAIANLQSRVEAINGEIDELRDSFTEEEMEAYCDSEKDNALDKKKITADAKPKADVEPETKDKLKQIVALWNEQSKADKQSKADKLTLEEKTIEAIRNLTDEEVAQLLHMKWIDPICEGIDSTLRSVLADLESAALALSEKYAVSYKQINDDMAVATGELAELVDQLTGDEFAIKGLKELVKE
;
A
#
# COMPACT_ATOMS: atom_id res chain seq x y z
N MET A 1 13.18 -5.89 -8.83
CA MET A 1 13.20 -6.21 -7.36
C MET A 1 11.96 -5.60 -6.75
N ASN A 2 11.11 -6.37 -6.06
CA ASN A 2 9.93 -5.81 -5.40
C ASN A 2 10.28 -5.12 -4.07
N LYS A 3 9.33 -4.31 -3.54
CA LYS A 3 9.52 -3.54 -2.29
C LYS A 3 9.95 -4.41 -1.10
N GLN A 4 9.39 -5.62 -0.95
CA GLN A 4 9.72 -6.53 0.15
C GLN A 4 11.14 -7.11 0.04
N GLN A 5 11.58 -7.45 -1.16
CA GLN A 5 12.95 -7.92 -1.40
C GLN A 5 13.96 -6.82 -1.13
N LEU A 6 13.66 -5.59 -1.55
CA LEU A 6 14.49 -4.42 -1.25
C LEU A 6 14.55 -4.16 0.26
N ALA A 7 13.40 -4.18 0.95
CA ALA A 7 13.32 -4.03 2.39
C ALA A 7 14.18 -5.06 3.14
N ASN A 8 14.10 -6.33 2.75
CA ASN A 8 14.87 -7.42 3.37
C ASN A 8 16.38 -7.23 3.16
N LYS A 9 16.83 -6.83 1.95
CA LYS A 9 18.24 -6.52 1.66
C LYS A 9 18.77 -5.36 2.51
N ILE A 10 18.00 -4.28 2.60
CA ILE A 10 18.37 -3.10 3.39
C ILE A 10 18.44 -3.45 4.88
N TRP A 11 17.47 -4.22 5.38
CA TRP A 11 17.43 -4.63 6.78
C TRP A 11 18.58 -5.55 7.17
N ALA A 12 18.91 -6.52 6.32
CA ALA A 12 20.08 -7.39 6.51
C ALA A 12 21.37 -6.58 6.62
N SER A 13 21.50 -5.56 5.79
CA SER A 13 22.63 -4.62 5.81
C SER A 13 22.67 -3.76 7.05
N ALA A 14 21.53 -3.18 7.42
CA ALA A 14 21.42 -2.37 8.63
C ALA A 14 21.82 -3.16 9.89
N ASN A 15 21.40 -4.43 9.98
CA ASN A 15 21.75 -5.31 11.10
C ASN A 15 23.25 -5.61 11.19
N LYS A 16 23.94 -5.80 10.07
CA LYS A 16 25.41 -6.00 10.04
C LYS A 16 26.18 -4.76 10.56
N MET A 17 25.60 -3.58 10.42
CA MET A 17 26.23 -2.31 10.77
C MET A 17 25.81 -1.75 12.13
N ARG A 18 24.74 -2.28 12.75
CA ARG A 18 24.19 -1.81 14.05
C ARG A 18 25.20 -1.69 15.19
N SER A 19 26.23 -2.50 15.18
CA SER A 19 27.28 -2.45 16.22
C SER A 19 28.34 -1.36 15.98
N LYS A 20 28.30 -0.65 14.85
CA LYS A 20 29.38 0.23 14.40
C LYS A 20 28.93 1.66 14.09
N ILE A 21 27.69 1.87 13.67
CA ILE A 21 27.17 3.17 13.21
C ILE A 21 25.80 3.41 13.81
N ASP A 22 25.49 4.68 14.15
CA ASP A 22 24.14 5.07 14.58
C ASP A 22 23.14 4.83 13.44
N ALA A 23 22.01 4.25 13.81
CA ALA A 23 20.95 3.93 12.87
C ALA A 23 20.50 5.14 12.01
N ASN A 24 20.52 6.34 12.59
CA ASN A 24 20.15 7.57 11.88
C ASN A 24 21.18 8.00 10.82
N GLU A 25 22.44 7.63 10.97
CA GLU A 25 23.50 7.96 10.00
C GLU A 25 23.56 6.92 8.87
N TYR A 26 23.17 5.68 9.15
CA TYR A 26 23.23 4.57 8.20
C TYR A 26 22.42 4.82 6.91
N LYS A 27 21.28 5.48 7.03
CA LYS A 27 20.45 5.85 5.88
C LYS A 27 21.21 6.68 4.84
N ASP A 28 22.01 7.65 5.30
CA ASP A 28 22.75 8.59 4.45
C ASP A 28 23.81 7.88 3.60
N TYR A 29 24.43 6.82 4.16
CA TYR A 29 25.41 6.00 3.40
C TYR A 29 24.75 5.21 2.29
N ILE A 30 23.65 4.51 2.62
CA ILE A 30 22.94 3.69 1.63
C ILE A 30 22.39 4.56 0.51
N LEU A 31 21.72 5.65 0.83
CA LEU A 31 21.10 6.53 -0.13
C LEU A 31 22.16 7.19 -1.03
N GLY A 32 23.24 7.69 -0.44
CA GLY A 32 24.36 8.27 -1.18
C GLY A 32 25.03 7.26 -2.12
N LEU A 33 25.23 6.02 -1.69
CA LEU A 33 25.84 4.98 -2.53
C LEU A 33 24.90 4.49 -3.63
N ILE A 34 23.61 4.37 -3.39
CA ILE A 34 22.61 4.05 -4.43
C ILE A 34 22.60 5.15 -5.49
N PHE A 35 22.64 6.42 -5.06
CA PHE A 35 22.65 7.54 -5.98
C PHE A 35 23.96 7.61 -6.78
N TYR A 36 25.12 7.34 -6.15
CA TYR A 36 26.38 7.26 -6.88
C TYR A 36 26.36 6.13 -7.92
N LYS A 37 25.82 4.96 -7.56
CA LYS A 37 25.61 3.87 -8.51
C LYS A 37 24.74 4.33 -9.68
N PHE A 38 23.61 4.99 -9.40
CA PHE A 38 22.72 5.51 -10.44
C PHE A 38 23.46 6.44 -11.41
N LEU A 39 24.25 7.40 -10.91
CA LEU A 39 25.01 8.31 -11.76
C LEU A 39 26.06 7.58 -12.60
N SER A 40 26.76 6.62 -12.00
CA SER A 40 27.73 5.78 -12.69
C SER A 40 27.07 4.92 -13.78
N ASP A 41 25.98 4.25 -13.48
CA ASP A 41 25.24 3.43 -14.44
C ASP A 41 24.65 4.28 -15.57
N ASN A 42 24.13 5.48 -15.26
CA ASN A 42 23.61 6.43 -16.23
C ASN A 42 24.71 6.90 -17.22
N GLU A 43 25.92 7.20 -16.75
CA GLU A 43 27.05 7.58 -17.62
C GLU A 43 27.48 6.40 -18.51
N VAL A 44 27.60 5.20 -17.94
CA VAL A 44 27.89 3.97 -18.71
C VAL A 44 26.86 3.76 -19.81
N ASN A 45 25.58 3.83 -19.48
CA ASN A 45 24.48 3.66 -20.44
C ASN A 45 24.51 4.76 -21.51
N TYR A 46 24.84 5.99 -21.13
CA TYR A 46 24.93 7.14 -22.04
C TYR A 46 26.05 6.97 -23.05
N ILE A 47 27.24 6.51 -22.63
CA ILE A 47 28.37 6.23 -23.50
C ILE A 47 28.09 5.05 -24.45
N LEU A 48 27.46 4.00 -23.95
CA LEU A 48 27.19 2.77 -24.70
C LEU A 48 25.92 2.80 -25.55
N LYS A 49 25.09 3.85 -25.46
CA LYS A 49 23.77 3.92 -26.13
C LYS A 49 23.81 3.71 -27.64
N ASP A 50 24.87 4.23 -28.29
CA ASP A 50 25.07 4.18 -29.75
C ASP A 50 25.93 2.98 -30.20
N MET A 51 26.36 2.14 -29.23
CA MET A 51 27.22 0.96 -29.48
C MET A 51 26.38 -0.35 -29.49
N LYS A 52 25.11 -0.30 -29.88
CA LYS A 52 24.29 -1.46 -30.07
C LYS A 52 24.83 -2.35 -31.18
N GLY A 53 25.36 -3.52 -30.84
CA GLY A 53 25.98 -4.49 -31.75
C GLY A 53 27.51 -4.50 -31.73
N ALA A 54 28.14 -3.62 -30.98
CA ALA A 54 29.60 -3.68 -30.72
C ALA A 54 29.93 -4.87 -29.80
N SER A 55 31.15 -5.41 -29.94
CA SER A 55 31.67 -6.48 -29.09
C SER A 55 31.86 -5.99 -27.64
N ASP A 56 31.94 -6.93 -26.70
CA ASP A 56 32.18 -6.58 -25.29
C ASP A 56 33.58 -5.92 -25.11
N GLU A 57 34.57 -6.28 -25.95
CA GLU A 57 35.88 -5.69 -25.94
C GLU A 57 35.85 -4.22 -26.43
N GLU A 58 35.06 -3.92 -27.46
CA GLU A 58 34.87 -2.55 -27.94
C GLU A 58 34.16 -1.66 -26.93
N LYS A 59 33.11 -2.18 -26.27
CA LYS A 59 32.41 -1.51 -25.17
C LYS A 59 33.34 -1.26 -23.99
N GLN A 60 34.12 -2.25 -23.60
CA GLN A 60 35.08 -2.13 -22.52
C GLN A 60 36.15 -1.06 -22.82
N ALA A 61 36.70 -1.04 -24.05
CA ALA A 61 37.66 -0.05 -24.49
C ALA A 61 37.07 1.37 -24.46
N ALA A 62 35.81 1.53 -24.85
CA ALA A 62 35.12 2.82 -24.77
C ALA A 62 35.00 3.31 -23.32
N LEU A 63 34.68 2.42 -22.36
CA LEU A 63 34.64 2.80 -20.96
C LEU A 63 36.03 3.10 -20.39
N GLU A 64 37.07 2.35 -20.75
CA GLU A 64 38.45 2.59 -20.31
C GLU A 64 39.00 3.91 -20.82
N SER A 65 38.44 4.49 -21.90
CA SER A 65 38.78 5.81 -22.41
C SER A 65 38.25 6.97 -21.53
N LEU A 66 37.39 6.70 -20.54
CA LEU A 66 36.90 7.70 -19.59
C LEU A 66 38.00 8.11 -18.59
N VAL A 67 38.89 8.91 -19.03
CA VAL A 67 40.06 9.42 -18.27
C VAL A 67 40.07 10.95 -18.26
N GLU A 68 40.25 11.54 -17.08
CA GLU A 68 40.40 12.99 -16.95
C GLU A 68 41.79 13.43 -17.46
N ASN A 69 41.88 13.71 -18.76
CA ASN A 69 43.07 14.23 -19.38
C ASN A 69 42.74 15.37 -20.37
N TYR A 70 42.93 16.62 -19.95
CA TYR A 70 42.63 17.78 -20.77
C TYR A 70 43.74 18.12 -21.78
N GLU A 71 44.90 17.44 -21.73
CA GLU A 71 45.97 17.57 -22.71
C GLU A 71 45.71 16.67 -23.93
N ASP A 72 44.94 15.62 -23.78
CA ASP A 72 44.50 14.76 -24.87
C ASP A 72 43.17 15.24 -25.47
N GLU A 73 43.14 15.52 -26.77
CA GLU A 73 41.94 16.05 -27.44
C GLU A 73 40.77 15.08 -27.38
N ASN A 74 41.00 13.76 -27.48
CA ASN A 74 39.93 12.75 -27.42
C ASN A 74 39.29 12.71 -26.03
N SER A 75 40.09 12.65 -24.97
CA SER A 75 39.62 12.70 -23.59
C SER A 75 38.82 13.97 -23.31
N LYS A 76 39.28 15.12 -23.78
CA LYS A 76 38.57 16.38 -23.63
C LYS A 76 37.21 16.38 -24.32
N VAL A 77 37.12 15.83 -25.53
CA VAL A 77 35.84 15.72 -26.27
C VAL A 77 34.86 14.85 -25.48
N ILE A 78 35.29 13.71 -24.92
CA ILE A 78 34.45 12.82 -24.13
C ILE A 78 33.98 13.50 -22.84
N ILE A 79 34.88 14.18 -22.11
CA ILE A 79 34.56 14.94 -20.91
C ILE A 79 33.48 16.01 -21.20
N ASP A 80 33.73 16.82 -22.25
CA ASP A 80 32.80 17.89 -22.63
C ASP A 80 31.46 17.31 -23.12
N TYR A 81 31.47 16.18 -23.82
CA TYR A 81 30.29 15.49 -24.25
C TYR A 81 29.43 15.03 -23.05
N CYS A 82 30.01 14.38 -22.03
CA CYS A 82 29.31 14.00 -20.81
C CYS A 82 28.82 15.24 -20.05
N LYS A 83 29.68 16.23 -19.81
CA LYS A 83 29.32 17.45 -19.06
C LYS A 83 28.20 18.26 -19.70
N ASN A 84 28.11 18.28 -21.00
CA ASN A 84 27.09 19.04 -21.73
C ASN A 84 25.73 18.30 -21.77
N ASN A 85 25.74 16.97 -21.78
CA ASN A 85 24.52 16.18 -21.98
C ASN A 85 23.93 15.61 -20.68
N ILE A 86 24.80 15.08 -19.78
CA ILE A 86 24.34 14.51 -18.50
C ILE A 86 24.69 15.37 -17.29
N GLY A 87 25.56 16.39 -17.49
CA GLY A 87 25.87 17.40 -16.47
C GLY A 87 27.08 17.10 -15.60
N TYR A 88 27.73 15.97 -15.75
CA TYR A 88 28.90 15.54 -14.98
C TYR A 88 29.77 14.58 -15.79
N PHE A 89 30.94 14.24 -15.23
CA PHE A 89 31.84 13.23 -15.76
C PHE A 89 32.43 12.40 -14.62
N ILE A 90 32.46 11.08 -14.77
CA ILE A 90 33.06 10.12 -13.84
C ILE A 90 34.16 9.35 -14.59
N GLU A 91 35.39 9.39 -14.09
CA GLU A 91 36.50 8.60 -14.68
C GLU A 91 36.25 7.09 -14.53
N TYR A 92 36.70 6.29 -15.48
CA TYR A 92 36.61 4.83 -15.49
C TYR A 92 36.96 4.20 -14.14
N LYS A 93 38.10 4.60 -13.55
CA LYS A 93 38.53 4.08 -12.23
C LYS A 93 37.56 4.37 -11.09
N ASN A 94 36.70 5.39 -11.25
CA ASN A 94 35.72 5.85 -10.28
C ASN A 94 34.32 5.34 -10.58
N LEU A 95 34.10 4.60 -11.68
CA LEU A 95 32.79 3.98 -11.95
C LEU A 95 32.46 2.93 -10.88
N PHE A 96 31.19 2.86 -10.49
CA PHE A 96 30.73 1.91 -9.49
C PHE A 96 31.02 0.44 -9.88
N SER A 97 30.91 0.11 -11.17
CA SER A 97 31.19 -1.22 -11.73
C SER A 97 32.65 -1.64 -11.58
N THR A 98 33.61 -0.69 -11.66
CA THR A 98 35.04 -1.00 -11.53
C THR A 98 35.43 -1.38 -10.12
N TRP A 99 34.74 -0.85 -9.11
CA TRP A 99 34.98 -1.18 -7.70
C TRP A 99 34.64 -2.62 -7.34
N LEU A 100 33.79 -3.28 -8.14
CA LEU A 100 33.31 -4.63 -7.95
C LEU A 100 34.10 -5.71 -8.72
N GLN A 101 35.07 -5.30 -9.53
CA GLN A 101 35.90 -6.25 -10.29
C GLN A 101 36.69 -7.19 -9.37
N PRO A 102 36.91 -8.46 -9.75
CA PRO A 102 37.56 -9.48 -8.90
C PRO A 102 38.92 -9.08 -8.32
N ASN A 103 39.68 -8.27 -9.05
CA ASN A 103 41.03 -7.85 -8.68
C ASN A 103 41.10 -6.38 -8.20
N SER A 104 39.95 -5.80 -7.82
CA SER A 104 39.87 -4.40 -7.41
C SER A 104 40.60 -4.16 -6.08
N THR A 105 41.56 -3.24 -6.11
CA THR A 105 42.28 -2.75 -4.92
C THR A 105 41.56 -1.59 -4.24
N PHE A 106 40.30 -1.31 -4.60
CA PHE A 106 39.49 -0.23 -4.11
C PHE A 106 39.47 -0.12 -2.57
N THR A 107 39.63 1.09 -2.06
CA THR A 107 39.69 1.44 -0.63
C THR A 107 38.75 2.61 -0.30
N VAL A 108 38.57 2.91 0.99
CA VAL A 108 37.82 4.08 1.44
C VAL A 108 38.46 5.41 0.96
N ALA A 109 39.77 5.45 0.76
CA ALA A 109 40.45 6.63 0.22
C ALA A 109 40.09 6.87 -1.23
N ASP A 110 39.99 5.81 -2.03
CA ASP A 110 39.55 5.90 -3.44
C ASP A 110 38.11 6.44 -3.54
N MET A 111 37.21 6.01 -2.63
CA MET A 111 35.87 6.59 -2.55
C MET A 111 35.91 8.10 -2.30
N SER A 112 36.72 8.56 -1.34
CA SER A 112 36.86 10.00 -1.06
C SER A 112 37.40 10.77 -2.29
N VAL A 113 38.33 10.19 -3.02
CA VAL A 113 38.87 10.76 -4.27
C VAL A 113 37.77 10.82 -5.33
N ALA A 114 37.00 9.73 -5.49
CA ALA A 114 35.90 9.66 -6.47
C ALA A 114 34.82 10.73 -6.20
N LEU A 115 34.41 10.93 -4.95
CA LEU A 115 33.40 11.94 -4.58
C LEU A 115 33.93 13.38 -4.82
N ASN A 116 35.19 13.66 -4.48
CA ASN A 116 35.80 14.95 -4.75
C ASN A 116 36.01 15.22 -6.26
N SER A 117 36.39 14.19 -7.02
CA SER A 117 36.51 14.28 -8.49
C SER A 117 35.14 14.57 -9.12
N PHE A 118 34.06 13.90 -8.63
CA PHE A 118 32.70 14.18 -9.10
C PHE A 118 32.32 15.65 -8.92
N ASP A 119 32.49 16.22 -7.72
CA ASP A 119 32.13 17.62 -7.43
C ASP A 119 32.92 18.61 -8.33
N ARG A 120 34.17 18.32 -8.66
CA ARG A 120 34.99 19.12 -9.53
C ARG A 120 34.57 19.00 -11.00
N LEU A 121 34.10 17.86 -11.43
CA LEU A 121 33.78 17.54 -12.83
C LEU A 121 32.32 17.81 -13.19
N ILE A 122 31.56 18.46 -12.31
CA ILE A 122 30.19 18.94 -12.61
C ILE A 122 30.25 20.11 -13.59
N SER A 123 29.37 20.07 -14.60
CA SER A 123 29.14 21.17 -15.50
C SER A 123 28.64 22.43 -14.78
N PRO A 124 29.12 23.65 -15.13
CA PRO A 124 28.66 24.88 -14.50
C PRO A 124 27.13 25.03 -14.46
N ASN A 125 26.45 24.63 -15.53
CA ASN A 125 25.00 24.72 -15.67
C ASN A 125 24.21 23.77 -14.75
N TYR A 126 24.85 22.73 -14.22
CA TYR A 126 24.26 21.70 -13.39
C TYR A 126 24.69 21.77 -11.93
N LYS A 127 25.55 22.77 -11.60
CA LYS A 127 26.01 22.93 -10.20
C LYS A 127 24.89 23.09 -9.19
N ALA A 128 23.82 23.77 -9.54
CA ALA A 128 22.66 23.95 -8.63
C ALA A 128 22.05 22.60 -8.19
N VAL A 129 22.14 21.59 -9.04
CA VAL A 129 21.55 20.26 -8.78
C VAL A 129 22.54 19.30 -8.13
N TYR A 130 23.79 19.26 -8.59
CA TYR A 130 24.75 18.23 -8.19
C TYR A 130 25.78 18.67 -7.15
N ASN A 131 26.11 19.97 -7.03
CA ASN A 131 27.19 20.42 -6.17
C ASN A 131 26.95 20.08 -4.70
N GLY A 132 27.93 19.41 -4.08
CA GLY A 132 27.90 19.02 -2.67
C GLY A 132 26.83 17.97 -2.31
N ILE A 133 26.26 17.26 -3.31
CA ILE A 133 25.18 16.28 -3.09
C ILE A 133 25.65 15.08 -2.26
N PHE A 134 26.95 14.77 -2.28
CA PHE A 134 27.56 13.68 -1.54
C PHE A 134 28.23 14.11 -0.22
N LYS A 135 28.09 15.36 0.25
CA LYS A 135 28.71 15.83 1.50
C LYS A 135 28.41 14.95 2.71
N GLY A 136 27.14 14.49 2.86
CA GLY A 136 26.74 13.61 3.95
C GLY A 136 27.48 12.27 3.90
N LEU A 137 27.55 11.64 2.73
CA LEU A 137 28.31 10.40 2.50
C LEU A 137 29.80 10.61 2.79
N GLN A 138 30.40 11.66 2.26
CA GLN A 138 31.82 11.98 2.40
C GLN A 138 32.21 12.21 3.88
N ALA A 139 31.43 13.00 4.62
CA ALA A 139 31.68 13.26 6.04
C ALA A 139 31.55 11.98 6.90
N GLY A 140 30.73 11.06 6.45
CA GLY A 140 30.47 9.81 7.11
C GLY A 140 31.52 8.72 6.92
N LEU A 141 32.32 8.75 5.84
CA LEU A 141 33.27 7.66 5.53
C LEU A 141 34.23 7.32 6.68
N SER A 142 34.65 8.31 7.46
CA SER A 142 35.51 8.12 8.63
C SER A 142 34.86 7.35 9.78
N LYS A 143 33.52 7.32 9.83
CA LYS A 143 32.74 6.64 10.91
C LYS A 143 32.46 5.16 10.59
N LEU A 144 32.77 4.68 9.37
CA LEU A 144 32.56 3.29 8.96
C LEU A 144 33.41 2.28 9.73
N GLY A 145 34.42 2.72 10.48
CA GLY A 145 35.29 1.89 11.30
C GLY A 145 36.44 2.66 11.93
N GLU A 146 37.11 2.03 12.91
CA GLU A 146 38.18 2.64 13.72
C GLU A 146 39.46 2.94 12.92
N ASN A 147 39.67 2.28 11.81
CA ASN A 147 40.86 2.42 10.96
C ASN A 147 40.53 2.22 9.48
N PRO A 148 41.40 2.67 8.53
CA PRO A 148 41.15 2.59 7.09
C PRO A 148 40.83 1.17 6.57
N ALA A 149 41.41 0.13 7.17
CA ALA A 149 41.17 -1.25 6.76
C ALA A 149 39.74 -1.71 7.13
N SER A 150 39.25 -1.37 8.33
CA SER A 150 37.90 -1.68 8.77
C SER A 150 36.86 -0.85 8.01
N GLN A 151 37.16 0.43 7.73
CA GLN A 151 36.34 1.31 6.91
C GLN A 151 36.18 0.77 5.49
N THR A 152 37.28 0.35 4.87
CA THR A 152 37.29 -0.25 3.52
C THR A 152 36.46 -1.54 3.48
N ARG A 153 36.57 -2.41 4.52
CA ARG A 153 35.78 -3.64 4.57
C ARG A 153 34.28 -3.33 4.68
N ALA A 154 33.90 -2.43 5.57
CA ALA A 154 32.50 -2.01 5.72
C ALA A 154 31.93 -1.38 4.44
N LEU A 155 32.71 -0.53 3.78
CA LEU A 155 32.35 0.07 2.50
C LEU A 155 32.17 -0.98 1.38
N LYS A 156 33.10 -1.92 1.26
CA LYS A 156 32.98 -3.03 0.28
C LYS A 156 31.73 -3.89 0.52
N ASP A 157 31.36 -4.13 1.77
CA ASP A 157 30.16 -4.88 2.11
C ASP A 157 28.90 -4.12 1.72
N LEU A 158 28.85 -2.79 1.92
CA LEU A 158 27.78 -1.93 1.45
C LEU A 158 27.67 -1.90 -0.07
N ILE A 159 28.78 -1.73 -0.79
CA ILE A 159 28.82 -1.71 -2.26
C ILE A 159 28.29 -3.03 -2.85
N LYS A 160 28.70 -4.18 -2.29
CA LYS A 160 28.19 -5.49 -2.71
C LYS A 160 26.67 -5.61 -2.53
N LEU A 161 26.14 -5.11 -1.43
CA LEU A 161 24.71 -5.12 -1.16
C LEU A 161 23.92 -4.25 -2.15
N ILE A 162 24.47 -3.06 -2.47
CA ILE A 162 23.81 -2.08 -3.33
C ILE A 162 23.91 -2.48 -4.81
N ARG A 163 24.88 -3.32 -5.19
CA ARG A 163 25.10 -3.75 -6.57
C ARG A 163 23.82 -4.14 -7.29
N ASP A 164 22.97 -4.94 -6.62
CA ASP A 164 21.78 -5.53 -7.22
C ASP A 164 20.51 -4.66 -7.04
N ILE A 165 20.65 -3.47 -6.45
CA ILE A 165 19.52 -2.53 -6.34
C ILE A 165 19.33 -1.89 -7.73
N PRO A 166 18.14 -1.97 -8.32
CA PRO A 166 17.86 -1.35 -9.60
C PRO A 166 17.92 0.17 -9.50
N THR A 167 18.60 0.79 -10.46
CA THR A 167 18.80 2.25 -10.53
C THR A 167 18.39 2.83 -11.89
N ASP A 168 17.84 2.00 -12.76
CA ASP A 168 17.46 2.32 -14.14
C ASP A 168 16.13 3.13 -14.24
N GLY A 169 15.46 3.38 -13.12
CA GLY A 169 14.18 4.10 -13.11
C GLY A 169 12.98 3.27 -13.59
N SER A 170 13.21 2.00 -13.96
CA SER A 170 12.18 1.06 -14.41
C SER A 170 11.25 0.61 -13.29
N GLN A 171 11.59 0.93 -12.04
CA GLN A 171 10.76 0.57 -10.89
C GLN A 171 9.57 1.51 -10.78
N ASP A 172 8.41 0.92 -10.62
CA ASP A 172 7.12 1.63 -10.47
C ASP A 172 6.98 2.41 -9.15
N TYR A 173 7.99 2.39 -8.31
CA TYR A 173 8.02 3.11 -7.05
C TYR A 173 9.33 3.88 -6.87
N ASP A 174 9.27 4.94 -6.05
CA ASP A 174 10.45 5.69 -5.64
C ASP A 174 11.37 4.82 -4.77
N VAL A 175 12.42 4.28 -5.37
CA VAL A 175 13.39 3.40 -4.69
C VAL A 175 14.06 4.12 -3.54
N LEU A 176 14.54 5.36 -3.73
CA LEU A 176 15.21 6.13 -2.66
C LEU A 176 14.22 6.55 -1.58
N GLY A 177 13.04 7.04 -1.96
CA GLY A 177 12.00 7.39 -1.00
C GLY A 177 11.54 6.17 -0.20
N TYR A 178 11.36 5.02 -0.84
CA TYR A 178 11.02 3.79 -0.16
C TYR A 178 12.12 3.31 0.81
N VAL A 179 13.40 3.35 0.39
CA VAL A 179 14.53 3.02 1.27
C VAL A 179 14.57 3.95 2.48
N TYR A 180 14.38 5.24 2.26
CA TYR A 180 14.35 6.25 3.29
C TYR A 180 13.19 6.03 4.28
N GLU A 181 11.98 5.81 3.76
CA GLU A 181 10.78 5.49 4.54
C GLU A 181 10.96 4.23 5.39
N TYR A 182 11.43 3.15 4.76
CA TYR A 182 11.67 1.88 5.42
C TYR A 182 12.70 1.99 6.56
N LEU A 183 13.78 2.72 6.33
CA LEU A 183 14.80 2.97 7.36
C LEU A 183 14.26 3.83 8.49
N ILE A 184 13.53 4.91 8.20
CA ILE A 184 12.90 5.74 9.24
C ILE A 184 11.87 4.95 10.02
N GLY A 185 10.95 4.23 9.37
CA GLY A 185 9.91 3.45 10.03
C GLY A 185 10.46 2.42 11.02
N ASN A 186 11.55 1.73 10.64
CA ASN A 186 12.17 0.72 11.49
C ASN A 186 13.10 1.28 12.58
N PHE A 187 13.71 2.46 12.36
CA PHE A 187 14.61 3.08 13.31
C PHE A 187 13.93 4.08 14.24
N ALA A 188 12.87 4.76 13.81
CA ALA A 188 12.07 5.65 14.66
C ALA A 188 11.40 4.91 15.82
N ALA A 189 11.09 3.63 15.67
CA ALA A 189 10.61 2.77 16.74
C ALA A 189 11.64 2.58 17.87
N ASN A 190 12.93 2.75 17.58
CA ASN A 190 14.04 2.56 18.51
C ASN A 190 14.73 3.86 18.99
N ALA A 191 14.57 4.97 18.25
CA ALA A 191 15.11 6.27 18.60
C ALA A 191 14.04 7.11 19.30
N GLY A 192 13.99 7.06 20.63
CA GLY A 192 13.03 7.81 21.42
C GLY A 192 12.87 9.27 20.98
N LYS A 193 11.68 9.63 20.53
CA LYS A 193 11.10 10.98 20.43
C LYS A 193 12.01 12.12 19.90
N LYS A 194 12.54 12.01 18.71
CA LYS A 194 12.80 13.16 17.84
C LYS A 194 11.92 13.05 16.58
N ALA A 195 10.63 13.15 16.79
CA ALA A 195 9.61 13.21 15.74
C ALA A 195 9.61 14.63 15.15
N GLY A 196 10.47 14.89 14.17
CA GLY A 196 10.47 16.13 13.39
C GLY A 196 10.47 15.90 11.89
N GLU A 197 10.73 14.66 11.46
CA GLU A 197 10.72 14.30 10.05
C GLU A 197 9.52 13.39 9.78
N PHE A 198 8.34 13.99 9.48
CA PHE A 198 7.16 13.23 9.07
C PHE A 198 7.25 12.97 7.57
N TYR A 199 7.48 11.71 7.20
CA TYR A 199 7.28 11.26 5.84
C TYR A 199 5.78 11.26 5.50
N THR A 200 5.43 11.80 4.34
CA THR A 200 4.04 11.78 3.86
C THR A 200 3.71 10.39 3.34
N PRO A 201 2.72 9.67 3.90
CA PRO A 201 2.30 8.38 3.38
C PRO A 201 1.95 8.47 1.89
N HIS A 202 2.34 7.46 1.14
CA HIS A 202 2.18 7.43 -0.32
C HIS A 202 0.73 7.69 -0.75
N GLU A 203 -0.23 7.14 -0.04
CA GLU A 203 -1.66 7.27 -0.32
C GLU A 203 -2.17 8.71 -0.11
N VAL A 204 -1.62 9.42 0.88
CA VAL A 204 -1.93 10.83 1.12
C VAL A 204 -1.31 11.70 0.02
N ALA A 205 -0.08 11.37 -0.39
CA ALA A 205 0.58 12.03 -1.51
C ALA A 205 -0.20 11.85 -2.83
N ILE A 206 -0.72 10.63 -3.09
CA ILE A 206 -1.60 10.37 -4.25
C ILE A 206 -2.88 11.22 -4.15
N LEU A 207 -3.56 11.25 -3.01
CA LEU A 207 -4.77 12.05 -2.84
C LEU A 207 -4.54 13.52 -3.15
N MET A 208 -3.49 14.11 -2.57
CA MET A 208 -3.13 15.51 -2.83
C MET A 208 -2.80 15.74 -4.31
N SER A 209 -2.10 14.79 -4.92
CA SER A 209 -1.70 14.84 -6.33
C SER A 209 -2.90 14.77 -7.28
N GLU A 210 -3.87 13.92 -7.00
CA GLU A 210 -5.11 13.80 -7.79
C GLU A 210 -5.91 15.10 -7.76
N ILE A 211 -6.00 15.75 -6.59
CA ILE A 211 -6.69 17.04 -6.44
C ILE A 211 -5.99 18.13 -7.25
N VAL A 212 -4.66 18.20 -7.22
CA VAL A 212 -3.85 19.17 -7.97
C VAL A 212 -3.93 18.91 -9.48
N ALA A 213 -3.79 17.64 -9.91
CA ALA A 213 -3.81 17.26 -11.32
C ALA A 213 -5.18 17.56 -11.97
N GLU A 214 -6.28 17.24 -11.28
CA GLU A 214 -7.63 17.55 -11.76
C GLU A 214 -7.86 19.06 -11.87
N HIS A 215 -7.37 19.86 -10.91
CA HIS A 215 -7.49 21.33 -10.96
C HIS A 215 -6.77 21.95 -12.17
N HIS A 216 -5.63 21.38 -12.55
CA HIS A 216 -4.78 21.88 -13.64
C HIS A 216 -4.83 21.03 -14.92
N LYS A 217 -5.85 20.21 -15.11
CA LYS A 217 -5.97 19.28 -16.26
C LYS A 217 -5.89 19.95 -17.63
N ASP A 218 -6.26 21.23 -17.72
CA ASP A 218 -6.26 22.00 -18.96
C ASP A 218 -4.94 22.77 -19.19
N LYS A 219 -3.98 22.70 -18.25
CA LYS A 219 -2.68 23.36 -18.41
C LYS A 219 -1.70 22.51 -19.22
N HIS A 220 -0.87 23.19 -20.03
CA HIS A 220 0.18 22.54 -20.83
C HIS A 220 1.56 22.61 -20.18
N GLN A 221 1.70 23.39 -19.12
CA GLN A 221 2.88 23.47 -18.26
C GLN A 221 2.45 23.80 -16.84
N ILE A 222 3.23 23.37 -15.85
CA ILE A 222 2.94 23.60 -14.44
C ILE A 222 4.24 23.85 -13.66
N GLU A 223 4.14 24.77 -12.68
CA GLU A 223 5.19 25.04 -11.70
C GLU A 223 4.67 24.63 -10.33
N ILE A 224 5.43 23.76 -9.63
CA ILE A 224 5.02 23.16 -8.36
C ILE A 224 6.05 23.50 -7.29
N TYR A 225 5.61 23.93 -6.12
CA TYR A 225 6.45 24.26 -4.99
C TYR A 225 6.12 23.45 -3.75
N ASP A 226 7.16 22.94 -3.09
CA ASP A 226 7.09 22.32 -1.78
C ASP A 226 8.09 23.03 -0.84
N PRO A 227 7.61 23.86 0.14
CA PRO A 227 8.46 24.59 1.08
C PRO A 227 9.04 23.72 2.18
N THR A 228 8.62 22.48 2.30
CA THR A 228 9.04 21.50 3.33
C THR A 228 9.29 20.13 2.70
N SER A 229 10.09 20.13 1.62
CA SER A 229 10.13 19.06 0.64
C SER A 229 10.52 17.68 1.17
N GLY A 230 11.20 17.61 2.29
CA GLY A 230 11.62 16.33 2.86
C GLY A 230 12.44 15.50 1.87
N SER A 231 11.93 14.34 1.48
CA SER A 231 12.51 13.48 0.45
C SER A 231 12.14 13.90 -0.99
N GLY A 232 11.24 14.86 -1.17
CA GLY A 232 10.68 15.24 -2.47
C GLY A 232 9.56 14.32 -2.99
N SER A 233 9.08 13.39 -2.17
CA SER A 233 8.05 12.40 -2.57
C SER A 233 6.75 13.06 -3.05
N LEU A 234 6.30 14.14 -2.42
CA LEU A 234 5.11 14.88 -2.87
C LEU A 234 5.31 15.44 -4.27
N LEU A 235 6.42 16.11 -4.54
CA LEU A 235 6.74 16.68 -5.85
C LEU A 235 6.76 15.60 -6.94
N ILE A 236 7.38 14.44 -6.66
CA ILE A 236 7.45 13.30 -7.59
C ILE A 236 6.06 12.75 -7.89
N THR A 237 5.23 12.55 -6.85
CA THR A 237 3.89 11.99 -7.01
C THR A 237 2.99 12.92 -7.82
N ILE A 238 3.05 14.24 -7.56
CA ILE A 238 2.31 15.23 -8.35
C ILE A 238 2.79 15.26 -9.80
N GLY A 239 4.11 15.24 -10.02
CA GLY A 239 4.67 15.17 -11.36
C GLY A 239 4.17 13.95 -12.15
N LYS A 240 4.01 12.79 -11.49
CA LYS A 240 3.40 11.59 -12.07
C LYS A 240 1.92 11.84 -12.40
N SER A 241 1.13 12.37 -11.47
CA SER A 241 -0.31 12.60 -11.66
C SER A 241 -0.62 13.64 -12.75
N VAL A 242 0.09 14.75 -12.82
CA VAL A 242 -0.08 15.77 -13.89
C VAL A 242 0.41 15.27 -15.25
N GLY A 243 1.29 14.27 -15.28
CA GLY A 243 1.75 13.61 -16.51
C GLY A 243 0.63 12.97 -17.34
N ARG A 244 -0.55 12.75 -16.77
CA ARG A 244 -1.77 12.35 -17.52
C ARG A 244 -2.22 13.40 -18.53
N HIS A 245 -2.00 14.68 -18.21
CA HIS A 245 -2.47 15.81 -18.99
C HIS A 245 -1.32 16.51 -19.72
N ILE A 246 -0.10 16.43 -19.18
CA ILE A 246 1.11 17.04 -19.71
C ILE A 246 2.05 15.96 -20.22
N ALA A 247 1.98 15.65 -21.53
CA ALA A 247 2.78 14.59 -22.15
C ALA A 247 4.30 14.85 -22.12
N ASP A 248 4.70 16.12 -22.18
CA ASP A 248 6.10 16.51 -22.11
C ASP A 248 6.52 16.78 -20.67
N LYS A 249 7.23 15.83 -20.05
CA LYS A 249 7.75 15.93 -18.68
C LYS A 249 8.63 17.18 -18.45
N ASN A 250 9.22 17.76 -19.51
CA ASN A 250 10.03 18.97 -19.43
C ASN A 250 9.21 20.25 -19.21
N ARG A 251 7.88 20.16 -19.26
CA ARG A 251 6.97 21.28 -18.97
C ARG A 251 6.51 21.32 -17.51
N VAL A 252 7.05 20.45 -16.66
CA VAL A 252 6.83 20.47 -15.21
C VAL A 252 8.09 21.01 -14.55
N LYS A 253 8.00 22.15 -13.84
CA LYS A 253 9.09 22.71 -13.04
C LYS A 253 8.84 22.48 -11.57
N TYR A 254 9.87 22.08 -10.87
CA TYR A 254 9.86 21.75 -9.47
C TYR A 254 10.67 22.74 -8.67
N TYR A 255 10.06 23.27 -7.62
CA TYR A 255 10.69 24.13 -6.63
C TYR A 255 10.60 23.42 -5.27
N ALA A 256 11.71 23.27 -4.59
CA ALA A 256 11.80 22.58 -3.32
C ALA A 256 12.65 23.36 -2.33
N GLN A 257 12.12 23.57 -1.11
CA GLN A 257 12.88 24.15 -0.02
C GLN A 257 12.91 23.18 1.16
N GLU A 258 14.07 23.03 1.78
CA GLU A 258 14.28 22.13 2.91
C GLU A 258 15.31 22.72 3.86
N LEU A 259 15.06 22.62 5.16
CA LEU A 259 15.93 23.16 6.20
C LEU A 259 17.20 22.32 6.41
N ILE A 260 17.05 20.98 6.39
CA ILE A 260 18.09 20.02 6.73
C ILE A 260 18.88 19.65 5.49
N GLU A 261 20.22 19.93 5.46
CA GLU A 261 21.06 19.70 4.28
C GLU A 261 21.01 18.25 3.76
N ASN A 262 20.99 17.23 4.62
CA ASN A 262 20.93 15.84 4.19
C ASN A 262 19.60 15.53 3.48
N THR A 263 18.49 16.01 4.03
CA THR A 263 17.16 15.82 3.47
C THR A 263 16.99 16.64 2.17
N TYR A 264 17.55 17.85 2.12
CA TYR A 264 17.65 18.66 0.91
C TYR A 264 18.42 17.93 -0.21
N ASN A 265 19.53 17.27 0.11
CA ASN A 265 20.27 16.47 -0.86
C ASN A 265 19.45 15.28 -1.35
N LEU A 266 18.66 14.65 -0.46
CA LEU A 266 17.77 13.55 -0.82
C LEU A 266 16.69 13.99 -1.82
N THR A 267 16.09 15.16 -1.64
CA THR A 267 15.15 15.74 -2.62
C THR A 267 15.78 15.84 -4.00
N ARG A 268 17.02 16.38 -4.09
CA ARG A 268 17.74 16.51 -5.36
C ARG A 268 18.03 15.15 -6.00
N MET A 269 18.53 14.19 -5.20
CA MET A 269 18.80 12.82 -5.64
C MET A 269 17.54 12.17 -6.24
N ASN A 270 16.42 12.27 -5.52
CA ASN A 270 15.15 11.69 -5.94
C ASN A 270 14.63 12.28 -7.24
N LEU A 271 14.64 13.60 -7.38
CA LEU A 271 14.19 14.28 -8.61
C LEU A 271 15.06 13.88 -9.82
N VAL A 272 16.38 13.81 -9.64
CA VAL A 272 17.31 13.38 -10.69
C VAL A 272 17.09 11.92 -11.09
N MET A 273 16.92 11.00 -10.13
CA MET A 273 16.68 9.58 -10.41
C MET A 273 15.37 9.33 -11.18
N ARG A 274 14.41 10.24 -11.09
CA ARG A 274 13.17 10.19 -11.89
C ARG A 274 13.31 10.74 -13.31
N GLY A 275 14.55 11.05 -13.72
CA GLY A 275 14.84 11.56 -15.05
C GLY A 275 14.36 13.00 -15.29
N ILE A 276 14.06 13.76 -14.21
CA ILE A 276 13.69 15.17 -14.32
C ILE A 276 14.94 15.95 -14.76
N GLN A 277 14.79 16.70 -15.82
CA GLN A 277 15.92 17.49 -16.34
C GLN A 277 16.38 18.53 -15.31
N PRO A 278 17.70 18.70 -15.10
CA PRO A 278 18.24 19.63 -14.11
C PRO A 278 17.75 21.08 -14.24
N GLY A 279 17.44 21.52 -15.47
CA GLY A 279 16.85 22.85 -15.71
C GLY A 279 15.44 23.05 -15.12
N ASN A 280 14.75 21.96 -14.77
CA ASN A 280 13.43 21.97 -14.15
C ASN A 280 13.49 21.74 -12.63
N ILE A 281 14.68 21.54 -12.06
CA ILE A 281 14.89 21.31 -10.63
C ILE A 281 15.43 22.58 -10.00
N ASN A 282 14.63 23.24 -9.18
CA ASN A 282 15.01 24.43 -8.44
C ASN A 282 14.91 24.10 -6.95
N THR A 283 16.05 24.10 -6.26
CA THR A 283 16.09 23.69 -4.85
C THR A 283 16.87 24.68 -3.99
N ARG A 284 16.46 24.83 -2.73
CA ARG A 284 17.10 25.70 -1.76
C ARG A 284 17.18 25.04 -0.40
N CYS A 285 18.36 25.09 0.23
CA CYS A 285 18.56 24.67 1.61
C CYS A 285 18.44 25.91 2.51
N ALA A 286 17.26 26.12 3.10
CA ALA A 286 16.98 27.27 3.96
C ALA A 286 15.70 27.08 4.78
N ASP A 287 15.54 27.83 5.86
CA ASP A 287 14.29 27.89 6.63
C ASP A 287 13.24 28.70 5.85
N SER A 288 12.17 28.05 5.41
CA SER A 288 11.12 28.66 4.60
C SER A 288 10.35 29.79 5.30
N LEU A 289 10.25 29.75 6.62
CA LEU A 289 9.60 30.82 7.40
C LEU A 289 10.54 32.01 7.64
N ALA A 290 11.85 31.75 7.81
CA ALA A 290 12.84 32.79 8.05
C ALA A 290 13.30 33.46 6.74
N GLU A 291 13.51 32.65 5.68
CA GLU A 291 14.04 33.05 4.40
C GLU A 291 13.06 32.77 3.29
N ASP A 292 12.33 33.82 2.85
CA ASP A 292 11.37 33.70 1.77
C ASP A 292 12.02 33.29 0.46
N TRP A 293 11.25 32.59 -0.41
CA TRP A 293 11.71 32.17 -1.74
C TRP A 293 11.15 33.04 -2.86
N PRO A 294 11.92 33.08 -3.93
CA PRO A 294 13.31 33.48 -3.98
C PRO A 294 13.37 34.94 -4.24
N ILE A 295 14.36 35.47 -3.69
CA ILE A 295 14.94 36.68 -4.27
C ILE A 295 15.82 36.16 -5.41
N ILE A 296 15.32 36.12 -6.63
CA ILE A 296 16.10 35.68 -7.78
C ILE A 296 17.10 36.79 -8.10
N ASN A 297 18.35 36.58 -7.82
CA ASN A 297 19.44 37.42 -8.25
C ASN A 297 19.76 37.15 -9.73
N SER A 298 19.01 37.75 -10.61
CA SER A 298 19.38 37.91 -12.03
C SER A 298 20.17 39.19 -12.25
N GLY A 299 21.15 39.49 -11.37
CA GLY A 299 21.99 40.67 -11.49
C GLY A 299 21.33 42.02 -11.15
N SER A 300 20.09 42.04 -10.67
CA SER A 300 19.41 43.19 -10.10
C SER A 300 19.25 42.99 -8.59
N GLU A 301 19.47 44.05 -7.82
CA GLU A 301 19.35 44.06 -6.35
C GLU A 301 17.89 43.83 -5.83
N ILE A 302 16.91 43.74 -6.73
CA ILE A 302 15.49 43.54 -6.39
C ILE A 302 15.09 42.17 -6.92
N GLY A 303 14.94 41.20 -6.02
CA GLY A 303 14.41 39.87 -6.34
C GLY A 303 12.93 39.91 -6.65
N GLN A 304 12.49 39.01 -7.55
CA GLN A 304 11.06 38.81 -7.76
C GLN A 304 10.56 37.65 -6.88
N PRO A 305 9.38 37.78 -6.22
CA PRO A 305 8.81 36.69 -5.46
C PRO A 305 8.43 35.53 -6.39
N LEU A 306 8.57 34.28 -5.90
CA LEU A 306 8.14 33.10 -6.61
C LEU A 306 6.61 33.01 -6.57
N TYR A 307 5.98 32.83 -7.74
CA TYR A 307 4.57 32.46 -7.83
C TYR A 307 4.43 31.20 -8.70
N VAL A 308 3.74 30.20 -8.18
CA VAL A 308 3.61 28.89 -8.80
C VAL A 308 2.15 28.49 -9.00
N ASP A 309 1.92 27.50 -9.85
CA ASP A 309 0.58 26.99 -10.14
C ASP A 309 0.04 26.11 -9.00
N ALA A 310 0.91 25.34 -8.37
CA ALA A 310 0.53 24.48 -7.26
C ALA A 310 1.55 24.56 -6.12
N VAL A 311 1.06 24.61 -4.89
CA VAL A 311 1.86 24.44 -3.68
C VAL A 311 1.37 23.22 -2.94
N VAL A 312 2.30 22.40 -2.49
CA VAL A 312 2.00 21.15 -1.76
C VAL A 312 2.95 20.99 -0.60
N SER A 313 2.45 20.59 0.54
CA SER A 313 3.32 20.37 1.68
C SER A 313 2.75 19.44 2.75
N ASN A 314 3.67 18.88 3.50
CA ASN A 314 3.41 18.27 4.79
C ASN A 314 4.41 18.87 5.80
N PRO A 315 4.11 20.07 6.34
CA PRO A 315 5.01 20.77 7.25
C PRO A 315 5.12 20.06 8.60
N PRO A 316 6.20 20.29 9.37
CA PRO A 316 6.34 19.75 10.71
C PRO A 316 5.26 20.31 11.65
N TYR A 317 4.44 19.40 12.24
CA TYR A 317 3.29 19.81 13.04
C TYR A 317 3.67 20.51 14.34
N SER A 318 3.00 21.65 14.62
CA SER A 318 3.17 22.41 15.86
C SER A 318 4.63 22.76 16.17
N GLN A 319 5.44 23.03 15.14
CA GLN A 319 6.81 23.46 15.28
C GLN A 319 6.89 24.85 15.91
N HIS A 320 7.89 25.09 16.78
CA HIS A 320 8.22 26.42 17.24
C HIS A 320 8.90 27.24 16.13
N TRP A 321 8.52 28.50 16.00
CA TRP A 321 9.12 29.43 15.05
C TRP A 321 9.28 30.85 15.68
N ASP A 322 9.94 31.77 14.96
CA ASP A 322 10.09 33.15 15.43
C ASP A 322 9.16 34.11 14.68
N PRO A 323 8.04 34.56 15.30
CA PRO A 323 7.10 35.49 14.73
C PRO A 323 7.53 36.97 14.84
N LYS A 324 8.68 37.26 15.44
CA LYS A 324 9.12 38.61 15.71
C LYS A 324 9.31 39.41 14.41
N ASP A 325 8.80 40.64 14.39
CA ASP A 325 8.89 41.59 13.28
C ASP A 325 8.25 41.07 11.96
N ARG A 326 7.29 40.10 12.06
CA ARG A 326 6.59 39.51 10.92
C ARG A 326 5.24 40.18 10.60
N GLU A 327 4.77 41.13 11.39
CA GLU A 327 3.47 41.80 11.19
C GLU A 327 3.40 42.59 9.88
N THR A 328 4.54 43.04 9.37
CA THR A 328 4.65 43.78 8.10
C THR A 328 5.09 42.88 6.92
N ASP A 329 5.44 41.65 7.17
CA ASP A 329 5.81 40.67 6.13
C ASP A 329 4.62 40.42 5.20
N ALA A 330 4.85 40.51 3.89
CA ALA A 330 3.82 40.39 2.87
C ALA A 330 3.01 39.08 2.98
N ARG A 331 3.62 38.02 3.49
CA ARG A 331 2.99 36.71 3.72
C ARG A 331 1.93 36.73 4.82
N PHE A 332 2.12 37.54 5.86
CA PHE A 332 1.31 37.50 7.10
C PHE A 332 0.46 38.73 7.34
N LYS A 333 0.86 39.91 6.85
CA LYS A 333 0.22 41.24 7.16
C LYS A 333 -1.29 41.25 7.00
N ASP A 334 -1.82 40.52 6.02
CA ASP A 334 -3.25 40.55 5.68
C ASP A 334 -4.08 39.51 6.47
N TYR A 335 -3.41 38.53 7.08
CA TYR A 335 -4.06 37.41 7.77
C TYR A 335 -3.77 37.39 9.28
N GLY A 336 -2.63 37.89 9.71
CA GLY A 336 -2.12 37.82 11.07
C GLY A 336 -0.93 36.89 11.18
N VAL A 337 -0.25 36.99 12.32
CA VAL A 337 0.96 36.21 12.61
C VAL A 337 0.59 35.01 13.49
N ALA A 338 1.03 33.82 13.11
CA ALA A 338 0.78 32.60 13.86
C ALA A 338 1.51 32.60 15.23
N PRO A 339 1.00 31.87 16.24
CA PRO A 339 1.63 31.85 17.57
C PRO A 339 3.02 31.24 17.50
N LYS A 340 3.96 31.76 18.34
CA LYS A 340 5.36 31.28 18.42
C LYS A 340 5.47 29.77 18.65
N SER A 341 4.55 29.18 19.37
CA SER A 341 4.57 27.77 19.75
C SER A 341 4.08 26.81 18.65
N LYS A 342 3.48 27.36 17.56
CA LYS A 342 2.83 26.56 16.51
C LYS A 342 2.88 27.25 15.16
N ALA A 343 3.76 26.80 14.29
CA ALA A 343 3.97 27.35 12.96
C ALA A 343 2.95 26.85 11.91
N ASP A 344 1.97 26.02 12.30
CA ASP A 344 1.01 25.39 11.38
C ASP A 344 0.43 26.43 10.38
N TYR A 345 -0.13 27.51 10.88
CA TYR A 345 -0.65 28.60 10.03
C TYR A 345 0.43 29.48 9.39
N ALA A 346 1.65 29.54 9.96
CA ALA A 346 2.73 30.27 9.32
C ALA A 346 3.14 29.61 7.99
N PHE A 347 3.24 28.29 7.97
CA PHE A 347 3.48 27.53 6.74
C PHE A 347 2.33 27.72 5.74
N LEU A 348 1.07 27.56 6.18
CA LEU A 348 -0.09 27.75 5.31
C LEU A 348 -0.10 29.14 4.66
N LEU A 349 0.17 30.21 5.41
CA LEU A 349 0.18 31.58 4.87
C LEU A 349 1.39 31.84 3.96
N HIS A 350 2.56 31.28 4.28
CA HIS A 350 3.73 31.28 3.38
C HIS A 350 3.37 30.65 2.03
N GLU A 351 2.76 29.51 2.05
CA GLU A 351 2.36 28.75 0.88
C GLU A 351 1.29 29.46 0.03
N LEU A 352 0.27 30.00 0.71
CA LEU A 352 -0.78 30.77 0.06
C LEU A 352 -0.22 32.03 -0.63
N HIS A 353 0.81 32.64 -0.06
CA HIS A 353 1.49 33.81 -0.64
C HIS A 353 2.15 33.50 -1.99
N HIS A 354 2.71 32.30 -2.14
CA HIS A 354 3.39 31.88 -3.35
C HIS A 354 2.47 31.34 -4.45
N LEU A 355 1.17 31.35 -4.21
CA LEU A 355 0.20 30.81 -5.16
C LEU A 355 -0.19 31.84 -6.21
N LYS A 356 -0.18 31.45 -7.49
CA LYS A 356 -0.77 32.24 -8.58
C LYS A 356 -2.28 32.41 -8.37
N PRO A 357 -2.93 33.43 -8.98
CA PRO A 357 -4.36 33.67 -8.80
C PRO A 357 -5.25 32.45 -9.11
N ASP A 358 -4.92 31.67 -10.13
CA ASP A 358 -5.62 30.45 -10.53
C ASP A 358 -4.97 29.17 -9.94
N GLY A 359 -4.07 29.32 -8.99
CA GLY A 359 -3.34 28.24 -8.36
C GLY A 359 -4.14 27.49 -7.29
N ILE A 360 -3.62 26.33 -6.92
CA ILE A 360 -4.14 25.48 -5.86
C ILE A 360 -3.06 25.13 -4.84
N LEU A 361 -3.44 25.15 -3.57
CA LEU A 361 -2.61 24.72 -2.44
C LEU A 361 -3.26 23.52 -1.77
N THR A 362 -2.48 22.47 -1.51
CA THR A 362 -2.87 21.35 -0.65
C THR A 362 -1.85 21.15 0.45
N ILE A 363 -2.27 21.24 1.70
CA ILE A 363 -1.42 21.16 2.88
C ILE A 363 -1.95 20.17 3.90
N VAL A 364 -1.07 19.35 4.48
CA VAL A 364 -1.41 18.44 5.58
C VAL A 364 -1.24 19.17 6.91
N LEU A 365 -2.27 19.13 7.75
CA LEU A 365 -2.28 19.82 9.04
C LEU A 365 -2.88 18.94 10.15
N PRO A 366 -2.54 19.18 11.44
CA PRO A 366 -3.22 18.53 12.56
C PRO A 366 -4.63 19.12 12.76
N HIS A 367 -5.59 18.32 13.19
CA HIS A 367 -6.98 18.73 13.40
C HIS A 367 -7.15 19.99 14.28
N GLY A 368 -6.20 20.23 15.19
CA GLY A 368 -6.25 21.39 16.08
C GLY A 368 -6.39 22.74 15.39
N VAL A 369 -5.87 22.91 14.16
CA VAL A 369 -5.97 24.15 13.39
C VAL A 369 -7.43 24.54 13.10
N LEU A 370 -8.36 23.59 13.12
CA LEU A 370 -9.76 23.83 12.83
C LEU A 370 -10.51 24.55 13.95
N PHE A 371 -10.03 24.50 15.21
CA PHE A 371 -10.81 24.96 16.36
C PHE A 371 -10.02 25.67 17.47
N ARG A 372 -8.69 25.71 17.41
CA ARG A 372 -7.90 26.45 18.41
C ARG A 372 -8.22 27.94 18.34
N GLY A 373 -8.26 28.62 19.49
CA GLY A 373 -8.53 30.04 19.64
C GLY A 373 -7.30 30.92 19.44
N GLY A 374 -7.41 32.20 19.79
CA GLY A 374 -6.33 33.18 19.76
C GLY A 374 -5.91 33.58 18.35
N GLU A 375 -4.60 33.64 18.09
CA GLU A 375 -4.03 34.04 16.80
C GLU A 375 -4.46 33.09 15.67
N GLU A 376 -4.57 31.78 15.96
CA GLU A 376 -5.04 30.79 14.97
C GLU A 376 -6.50 31.03 14.58
N GLU A 377 -7.36 31.43 15.50
CA GLU A 377 -8.76 31.78 15.20
C GLU A 377 -8.86 33.05 14.32
N GLN A 378 -8.04 34.08 14.62
CA GLN A 378 -8.00 35.28 13.82
C GLN A 378 -7.58 35.01 12.37
N ILE A 379 -6.54 34.21 12.18
CA ILE A 379 -6.07 33.82 10.84
C ILE A 379 -7.15 33.02 10.12
N ARG A 380 -7.74 32.05 10.80
CA ARG A 380 -8.82 31.19 10.25
C ARG A 380 -10.03 32.02 9.84
N THR A 381 -10.44 32.99 10.67
CA THR A 381 -11.50 33.94 10.35
C THR A 381 -11.19 34.68 9.07
N ARG A 382 -9.98 35.25 8.92
CA ARG A 382 -9.60 36.00 7.73
C ARG A 382 -9.51 35.13 6.47
N LEU A 383 -9.04 33.88 6.59
CA LEU A 383 -9.03 32.93 5.48
C LEU A 383 -10.43 32.61 4.97
N ILE A 384 -11.41 32.45 5.85
CA ILE A 384 -12.81 32.24 5.50
C ILE A 384 -13.41 33.53 4.87
N GLU A 385 -13.19 34.68 5.49
CA GLU A 385 -13.74 35.95 4.96
C GLU A 385 -13.15 36.32 3.59
N LYS A 386 -11.87 36.02 3.37
CA LYS A 386 -11.22 36.22 2.07
C LYS A 386 -11.50 35.09 1.06
N ASN A 387 -12.30 34.11 1.43
CA ASN A 387 -12.72 33.02 0.57
C ASN A 387 -11.58 32.11 0.07
N ASN A 388 -10.54 31.87 0.91
CA ASN A 388 -9.39 31.07 0.47
C ASN A 388 -9.56 29.55 0.71
N ILE A 389 -10.27 29.12 1.77
CA ILE A 389 -10.43 27.70 2.09
C ILE A 389 -11.49 27.08 1.17
N ASP A 390 -11.09 26.14 0.32
CA ASP A 390 -11.96 25.46 -0.63
C ASP A 390 -12.52 24.14 -0.08
N ALA A 391 -11.66 23.28 0.49
CA ALA A 391 -12.10 22.03 1.09
C ALA A 391 -11.26 21.68 2.33
N ILE A 392 -11.87 20.91 3.24
CA ILE A 392 -11.25 20.33 4.42
C ILE A 392 -11.54 18.83 4.39
N ILE A 393 -10.51 18.00 4.40
CA ILE A 393 -10.61 16.55 4.28
C ILE A 393 -10.01 15.90 5.52
N GLY A 394 -10.85 15.39 6.42
CA GLY A 394 -10.40 14.65 7.61
C GLY A 394 -9.90 13.27 7.24
N LEU A 395 -8.66 12.94 7.62
CA LEU A 395 -8.02 11.66 7.32
C LEU A 395 -8.19 10.67 8.50
N PRO A 396 -8.05 9.36 8.27
CA PRO A 396 -8.02 8.35 9.32
C PRO A 396 -6.92 8.64 10.34
N ALA A 397 -7.17 8.37 11.63
CA ALA A 397 -6.12 8.33 12.65
C ALA A 397 -5.08 7.27 12.31
N ASN A 398 -3.88 7.36 12.87
CA ASN A 398 -2.78 6.41 12.64
C ASN A 398 -2.41 6.19 11.15
N ILE A 399 -2.65 7.17 10.28
CA ILE A 399 -2.22 7.10 8.87
C ILE A 399 -0.76 7.54 8.72
N PHE A 400 -0.26 8.45 9.59
CA PHE A 400 1.11 8.92 9.59
C PHE A 400 2.00 8.10 10.51
N PHE A 401 3.24 7.85 10.08
CA PHE A 401 4.23 7.13 10.88
C PHE A 401 4.60 7.92 12.16
N GLY A 402 4.71 7.22 13.28
CA GLY A 402 5.16 7.81 14.55
C GLY A 402 4.15 8.69 15.28
N THR A 403 2.94 8.89 14.75
CA THR A 403 1.88 9.65 15.43
C THR A 403 0.52 9.00 15.28
N GLY A 404 -0.25 8.96 16.38
CA GLY A 404 -1.67 8.58 16.34
C GLY A 404 -2.63 9.77 16.18
N ILE A 405 -2.08 10.99 15.99
CA ILE A 405 -2.88 12.21 15.92
C ILE A 405 -3.68 12.24 14.61
N PRO A 406 -5.00 12.49 14.65
CA PRO A 406 -5.77 12.71 13.44
C PRO A 406 -5.25 13.94 12.68
N THR A 407 -5.13 13.80 11.37
CA THR A 407 -4.69 14.86 10.46
C THR A 407 -5.75 15.15 9.42
N LEU A 408 -5.57 16.23 8.70
CA LEU A 408 -6.42 16.63 7.59
C LEU A 408 -5.59 17.11 6.41
N VAL A 409 -6.19 17.07 5.21
CA VAL A 409 -5.71 17.83 4.06
C VAL A 409 -6.61 19.05 3.90
N MET A 410 -6.01 20.24 3.88
CA MET A 410 -6.72 21.48 3.59
C MET A 410 -6.40 21.92 2.17
N VAL A 411 -7.44 22.24 1.40
CA VAL A 411 -7.33 22.73 0.02
C VAL A 411 -7.66 24.21 0.02
N LEU A 412 -6.72 25.03 -0.49
CA LEU A 412 -6.90 26.48 -0.58
C LEU A 412 -6.69 26.96 -2.03
N LYS A 413 -7.31 28.07 -2.35
CA LYS A 413 -7.19 28.79 -3.63
C LYS A 413 -7.16 30.29 -3.40
N GLN A 414 -6.49 31.04 -4.30
CA GLN A 414 -6.50 32.50 -4.25
C GLN A 414 -7.87 33.07 -4.68
N HIS A 415 -8.42 32.54 -5.78
CA HIS A 415 -9.72 32.94 -6.30
C HIS A 415 -10.67 31.76 -6.39
N ARG A 416 -11.91 31.97 -5.97
CA ARG A 416 -12.98 30.98 -5.99
C ARG A 416 -14.29 31.65 -6.43
N ASP A 417 -15.05 30.94 -7.26
CA ASP A 417 -16.37 31.38 -7.74
C ASP A 417 -17.48 31.15 -6.70
N ASN A 418 -17.28 30.18 -5.79
CA ASN A 418 -18.21 29.84 -4.70
C ASN A 418 -17.67 30.33 -3.35
N ASP A 419 -18.53 30.49 -2.35
CA ASP A 419 -18.20 30.99 -1.01
C ASP A 419 -18.44 29.96 0.10
N ASP A 420 -18.90 28.75 -0.25
CA ASP A 420 -19.03 27.63 0.66
C ASP A 420 -17.69 26.89 0.87
N VAL A 421 -17.54 26.21 1.97
CA VAL A 421 -16.43 25.29 2.25
C VAL A 421 -16.92 23.85 2.17
N LEU A 422 -16.25 23.01 1.37
CA LEU A 422 -16.54 21.60 1.33
C LEU A 422 -15.84 20.89 2.50
N ILE A 423 -16.59 20.27 3.39
CA ILE A 423 -16.07 19.51 4.52
C ILE A 423 -16.32 18.03 4.24
N ILE A 424 -15.23 17.22 4.29
CA ILE A 424 -15.24 15.78 4.04
C ILE A 424 -14.70 15.06 5.27
N ASP A 425 -15.46 14.10 5.77
CA ASP A 425 -14.99 13.15 6.79
C ASP A 425 -14.62 11.82 6.14
N ALA A 426 -13.33 11.63 5.86
CA ALA A 426 -12.80 10.38 5.33
C ALA A 426 -12.20 9.49 6.44
N SER A 427 -12.43 9.80 7.71
CA SER A 427 -11.80 9.13 8.86
C SER A 427 -12.09 7.63 8.96
N LYS A 428 -13.17 7.15 8.30
CA LYS A 428 -13.60 5.73 8.31
C LYS A 428 -13.20 4.95 7.05
N GLY A 429 -12.69 5.62 6.01
CA GLY A 429 -12.26 4.99 4.76
C GLY A 429 -10.81 4.51 4.84
N PHE A 430 -10.56 3.30 5.33
CA PHE A 430 -9.21 2.73 5.41
C PHE A 430 -9.21 1.21 5.56
N VAL A 431 -8.05 0.62 5.35
CA VAL A 431 -7.72 -0.75 5.72
C VAL A 431 -6.57 -0.74 6.73
N LYS A 432 -6.54 -1.71 7.65
CA LYS A 432 -5.42 -1.85 8.59
C LYS A 432 -4.28 -2.63 7.94
N GLU A 433 -3.09 -2.05 7.98
CA GLU A 433 -1.84 -2.71 7.58
C GLU A 433 -0.86 -2.69 8.77
N GLY A 434 -0.81 -3.79 9.50
CA GLY A 434 -0.07 -3.88 10.75
C GLY A 434 -0.62 -2.93 11.83
N LYS A 435 0.18 -1.93 12.23
CA LYS A 435 -0.20 -0.93 13.24
C LYS A 435 -0.78 0.34 12.63
N GLN A 436 -0.80 0.46 11.30
CA GLN A 436 -1.21 1.68 10.61
C GLN A 436 -2.51 1.50 9.87
N ASN A 437 -3.17 2.62 9.62
CA ASN A 437 -4.31 2.72 8.73
C ASN A 437 -3.82 3.22 7.36
N LYS A 438 -4.39 2.68 6.28
CA LYS A 438 -4.02 2.96 4.92
C LYS A 438 -5.26 3.27 4.08
N LEU A 439 -5.24 4.37 3.31
CA LEU A 439 -6.29 4.64 2.34
C LEU A 439 -6.20 3.63 1.19
N ARG A 440 -7.34 3.09 0.80
CA ARG A 440 -7.44 2.25 -0.40
C ARG A 440 -7.59 3.14 -1.64
N ALA A 441 -7.37 2.59 -2.80
CA ALA A 441 -7.56 3.31 -4.06
C ALA A 441 -9.00 3.85 -4.22
N CYS A 442 -10.00 3.07 -3.80
CA CYS A 442 -11.40 3.49 -3.79
C CYS A 442 -11.66 4.68 -2.86
N ASP A 443 -11.00 4.73 -1.69
CA ASP A 443 -11.14 5.84 -0.74
C ASP A 443 -10.55 7.12 -1.33
N ILE A 444 -9.35 7.04 -1.92
CA ILE A 444 -8.68 8.16 -2.60
C ILE A 444 -9.56 8.68 -3.75
N LYS A 445 -10.03 7.78 -4.61
CA LYS A 445 -10.89 8.13 -5.75
C LYS A 445 -12.19 8.79 -5.30
N LYS A 446 -12.84 8.26 -4.26
CA LYS A 446 -14.07 8.83 -3.69
C LYS A 446 -13.86 10.24 -3.15
N ILE A 447 -12.75 10.46 -2.44
CA ILE A 447 -12.42 11.79 -1.90
C ILE A 447 -12.14 12.77 -3.04
N ALA A 448 -11.27 12.39 -4.00
CA ALA A 448 -10.90 13.23 -5.13
C ALA A 448 -12.11 13.62 -5.99
N ASP A 449 -12.98 12.66 -6.34
CA ASP A 449 -14.22 12.89 -7.06
C ASP A 449 -15.19 13.80 -6.28
N THR A 450 -15.25 13.64 -4.95
CA THR A 450 -16.09 14.48 -4.08
C THR A 450 -15.59 15.91 -4.06
N VAL A 451 -14.27 16.14 -4.04
CA VAL A 451 -13.65 17.47 -4.13
C VAL A 451 -13.95 18.09 -5.50
N ARG A 452 -13.72 17.36 -6.59
CA ARG A 452 -13.99 17.82 -7.97
C ARG A 452 -15.44 18.22 -8.17
N ASP A 453 -16.37 17.35 -7.79
CA ASP A 453 -17.80 17.51 -8.06
C ASP A 453 -18.53 18.33 -6.97
N ARG A 454 -17.84 18.66 -5.86
CA ARG A 454 -18.37 19.36 -4.68
C ARG A 454 -19.71 18.77 -4.19
N LYS A 455 -19.77 17.46 -3.99
CA LYS A 455 -21.01 16.74 -3.64
C LYS A 455 -21.28 16.74 -2.14
N ASN A 456 -22.58 16.88 -1.79
CA ASN A 456 -23.07 16.52 -0.46
C ASN A 456 -23.38 15.02 -0.44
N ILE A 457 -22.72 14.28 0.47
CA ILE A 457 -22.93 12.83 0.66
C ILE A 457 -23.20 12.61 2.14
N PRO A 458 -24.40 12.10 2.52
CA PRO A 458 -24.75 11.85 3.93
C PRO A 458 -23.68 11.03 4.65
N GLY A 459 -23.28 11.48 5.85
CA GLY A 459 -22.26 10.83 6.65
C GLY A 459 -20.83 10.90 6.11
N PHE A 460 -20.58 11.62 4.99
CA PHE A 460 -19.28 11.70 4.37
C PHE A 460 -18.85 13.12 3.99
N SER A 461 -19.70 13.92 3.34
CA SER A 461 -19.33 15.25 2.89
C SER A 461 -20.49 16.24 2.88
N ARG A 462 -20.17 17.50 3.15
CA ARG A 462 -21.15 18.61 3.15
C ARG A 462 -20.51 19.91 2.70
N LYS A 463 -21.22 20.65 1.85
CA LYS A 463 -20.93 22.06 1.57
C LYS A 463 -21.53 22.92 2.66
N VAL A 464 -20.69 23.69 3.32
CA VAL A 464 -21.08 24.55 4.45
C VAL A 464 -20.94 26.01 4.04
N SER A 465 -22.02 26.74 4.17
CA SER A 465 -22.03 28.17 3.81
C SER A 465 -21.15 28.98 4.75
N ARG A 466 -20.69 30.14 4.28
CA ARG A 466 -19.91 31.08 5.10
C ARG A 466 -20.72 31.58 6.29
N GLU A 467 -22.02 31.79 6.12
CA GLU A 467 -22.94 32.21 7.18
C GLU A 467 -22.99 31.21 8.31
N GLU A 468 -23.15 29.94 7.98
CA GLU A 468 -23.17 28.85 8.99
C GLU A 468 -21.81 28.75 9.72
N ILE A 469 -20.69 28.95 9.01
CA ILE A 469 -19.36 28.97 9.65
C ILE A 469 -19.23 30.15 10.62
N ARG A 470 -19.75 31.33 10.27
CA ARG A 470 -19.80 32.53 11.15
C ARG A 470 -20.64 32.26 12.39
N GLU A 471 -21.82 31.68 12.24
CA GLU A 471 -22.73 31.31 13.35
C GLU A 471 -22.05 30.33 14.31
N ASN A 472 -21.20 29.45 13.79
CA ASN A 472 -20.38 28.51 14.57
C ASN A 472 -19.07 29.13 15.11
N GLY A 473 -18.89 30.45 15.07
CA GLY A 473 -17.71 31.15 15.57
C GLY A 473 -16.43 30.78 14.83
N TYR A 474 -16.51 30.56 13.52
CA TYR A 474 -15.40 30.12 12.65
C TYR A 474 -14.73 28.81 13.11
N ASN A 475 -15.42 28.00 13.89
CA ASN A 475 -14.97 26.67 14.27
C ASN A 475 -15.26 25.68 13.14
N LEU A 476 -14.22 25.12 12.54
CA LEU A 476 -14.28 24.23 11.38
C LEU A 476 -14.18 22.74 11.75
N ASN A 477 -14.38 22.38 13.03
CA ASN A 477 -14.30 20.99 13.47
C ASN A 477 -15.30 20.11 12.72
N ILE A 478 -14.79 19.11 12.01
CA ILE A 478 -15.53 18.28 11.03
C ILE A 478 -16.84 17.70 11.60
N PRO A 479 -16.87 17.08 12.81
CA PRO A 479 -18.10 16.50 13.37
C PRO A 479 -19.24 17.50 13.61
N ARG A 480 -18.99 18.82 13.58
CA ARG A 480 -20.05 19.83 13.65
C ARG A 480 -20.88 19.90 12.37
N TYR A 481 -20.32 19.51 11.25
CA TYR A 481 -20.90 19.68 9.93
C TYR A 481 -21.21 18.37 9.22
N VAL A 482 -20.44 17.33 9.50
CA VAL A 482 -20.59 16.00 8.93
C VAL A 482 -20.69 15.01 10.08
N ASP A 483 -21.89 14.44 10.27
CA ASP A 483 -22.11 13.37 11.24
C ASP A 483 -21.84 12.02 10.56
N SER A 484 -20.64 11.49 10.81
CA SER A 484 -20.22 10.16 10.38
C SER A 484 -20.35 9.10 11.49
N SER A 485 -20.96 9.46 12.64
CA SER A 485 -21.19 8.51 13.72
C SER A 485 -22.07 7.34 13.25
N GLU A 486 -21.82 6.16 13.78
CA GLU A 486 -22.77 5.07 13.63
C GLU A 486 -24.04 5.45 14.38
N ALA A 487 -25.19 5.35 13.71
CA ALA A 487 -26.46 5.56 14.36
C ALA A 487 -26.56 4.62 15.57
N ALA A 488 -26.86 5.18 16.75
CA ALA A 488 -27.09 4.36 17.93
C ALA A 488 -28.17 3.34 17.60
N GLN A 489 -27.93 2.07 17.89
CA GLN A 489 -28.95 1.03 17.66
C GLN A 489 -30.11 1.29 18.63
N PRO A 490 -31.26 1.76 18.13
CA PRO A 490 -32.42 1.91 19.00
C PRO A 490 -32.93 0.55 19.41
N PHE A 491 -33.22 0.37 20.69
CA PHE A 491 -33.98 -0.80 21.16
C PHE A 491 -35.41 -0.36 21.41
N ASP A 492 -36.34 -0.98 20.69
CA ASP A 492 -37.79 -0.78 20.92
C ASP A 492 -38.22 -1.51 22.19
N ILE A 493 -38.81 -0.77 23.14
CA ILE A 493 -39.19 -1.30 24.44
C ILE A 493 -40.27 -2.36 24.29
N TYR A 494 -41.26 -2.14 23.44
CA TYR A 494 -42.36 -3.11 23.26
C TYR A 494 -41.84 -4.40 22.60
N ALA A 495 -41.01 -4.29 21.57
CA ALA A 495 -40.39 -5.45 20.92
C ALA A 495 -39.50 -6.24 21.90
N THR A 496 -38.77 -5.57 22.78
CA THR A 496 -37.96 -6.22 23.83
C THR A 496 -38.84 -6.92 24.86
N MET A 497 -40.02 -6.35 25.19
CA MET A 497 -40.93 -6.94 26.15
C MET A 497 -41.79 -8.10 25.60
N PHE A 498 -42.24 -7.98 24.36
CA PHE A 498 -43.25 -8.87 23.79
C PHE A 498 -42.86 -9.57 22.49
N GLY A 499 -41.72 -9.23 21.93
CA GLY A 499 -41.23 -9.73 20.63
C GLY A 499 -41.74 -8.90 19.45
N GLY A 500 -41.37 -9.31 18.23
CA GLY A 500 -41.70 -8.64 16.97
C GLY A 500 -40.66 -7.63 16.56
N ILE A 501 -40.45 -7.49 15.24
CA ILE A 501 -39.48 -6.57 14.64
C ILE A 501 -40.19 -5.24 14.35
N PRO A 502 -39.71 -4.08 14.86
CA PRO A 502 -40.32 -2.79 14.57
C PRO A 502 -40.29 -2.48 13.08
N ASN A 503 -41.44 -2.10 12.49
CA ASN A 503 -41.49 -1.68 11.08
C ASN A 503 -40.61 -0.47 10.77
N ALA A 504 -40.32 0.37 11.76
CA ALA A 504 -39.38 1.49 11.62
C ALA A 504 -37.96 1.01 11.32
N GLU A 505 -37.48 -0.06 11.94
CA GLU A 505 -36.15 -0.64 11.69
C GLU A 505 -36.09 -1.36 10.34
N ILE A 506 -37.15 -2.05 9.93
CA ILE A 506 -37.26 -2.61 8.57
C ILE A 506 -37.26 -1.48 7.54
N ASN A 507 -37.93 -0.37 7.81
CA ASN A 507 -37.95 0.80 6.92
C ASN A 507 -36.59 1.52 6.83
N ALA A 508 -35.74 1.42 7.85
CA ALA A 508 -34.35 1.95 7.77
C ALA A 508 -33.52 1.30 6.63
N MET A 509 -33.94 0.10 6.16
CA MET A 509 -33.35 -0.58 5.01
C MET A 509 -33.98 -0.13 3.67
N GLN A 510 -34.57 1.07 3.59
CA GLN A 510 -35.34 1.57 2.44
C GLN A 510 -34.58 1.50 1.12
N LYS A 511 -33.26 1.71 1.11
CA LYS A 511 -32.41 1.58 -0.09
C LYS A 511 -32.58 0.22 -0.80
N TYR A 512 -32.79 -0.85 -0.04
CA TYR A 512 -33.02 -2.18 -0.60
C TYR A 512 -34.45 -2.33 -1.11
N TRP A 513 -35.43 -1.80 -0.35
CA TRP A 513 -36.84 -1.90 -0.72
C TRP A 513 -37.21 -1.07 -1.94
N ASP A 514 -36.51 0.05 -2.19
CA ASP A 514 -36.67 0.85 -3.41
C ASP A 514 -36.23 0.08 -4.66
N THR A 515 -35.22 -0.78 -4.53
CA THR A 515 -34.69 -1.58 -5.63
C THR A 515 -35.34 -2.95 -5.75
N LEU A 516 -35.72 -3.55 -4.62
CA LEU A 516 -36.23 -4.92 -4.48
C LEU A 516 -37.58 -4.91 -3.73
N PRO A 517 -38.63 -4.27 -4.29
CA PRO A 517 -39.88 -4.00 -3.55
C PRO A 517 -40.62 -5.27 -3.11
N SER A 518 -40.59 -6.34 -3.90
CA SER A 518 -41.26 -7.60 -3.54
C SER A 518 -40.55 -8.37 -2.42
N LEU A 519 -39.22 -8.12 -2.26
CA LEU A 519 -38.41 -8.86 -1.29
C LEU A 519 -38.82 -8.55 0.16
N ARG A 520 -39.18 -7.29 0.45
CA ARG A 520 -39.67 -6.91 1.78
C ARG A 520 -40.82 -7.79 2.25
N SER A 521 -41.84 -8.00 1.40
CA SER A 521 -43.03 -8.82 1.72
C SER A 521 -42.75 -10.33 1.66
N ALA A 522 -41.67 -10.73 0.98
CA ALA A 522 -41.19 -12.11 0.99
C ALA A 522 -40.49 -12.46 2.32
N LEU A 523 -39.75 -11.54 2.90
CA LEU A 523 -38.99 -11.74 4.13
C LEU A 523 -39.78 -11.44 5.40
N PHE A 524 -40.62 -10.40 5.40
CA PHE A 524 -41.31 -9.92 6.60
C PHE A 524 -42.84 -9.97 6.47
N GLN A 525 -43.50 -10.46 7.50
CA GLN A 525 -44.96 -10.50 7.61
C GLN A 525 -45.42 -9.51 8.68
N PRO A 526 -46.21 -8.48 8.34
CA PRO A 526 -46.75 -7.55 9.32
C PRO A 526 -47.70 -8.26 10.32
N GLU A 527 -47.62 -7.89 11.59
CA GLU A 527 -48.57 -8.28 12.61
C GLU A 527 -49.86 -7.44 12.49
N ALA A 528 -51.00 -8.09 12.66
CA ALA A 528 -52.27 -7.40 12.57
C ALA A 528 -52.40 -6.33 13.69
N ASP A 529 -52.82 -5.12 13.31
CA ASP A 529 -53.08 -3.98 14.18
C ASP A 529 -51.89 -3.48 15.03
N LYS A 530 -50.63 -3.87 14.65
CA LYS A 530 -49.45 -3.43 15.35
C LYS A 530 -48.36 -2.93 14.36
N PRO A 531 -47.49 -1.99 14.78
CA PRO A 531 -46.40 -1.51 13.96
C PRO A 531 -45.15 -2.43 13.97
N TYR A 532 -45.37 -3.74 14.03
CA TYR A 532 -44.34 -4.78 14.10
C TYR A 532 -44.55 -5.82 13.02
N SER A 533 -43.49 -6.53 12.69
CA SER A 533 -43.47 -7.64 11.74
C SER A 533 -42.70 -8.83 12.33
N ALA A 534 -42.97 -10.01 11.81
CA ALA A 534 -42.18 -11.21 12.07
C ALA A 534 -41.40 -11.61 10.82
N LEU A 535 -40.26 -12.28 10.99
CA LEU A 535 -39.57 -12.92 9.89
C LEU A 535 -40.41 -14.09 9.38
N LYS A 536 -40.70 -14.12 8.09
CA LYS A 536 -41.61 -15.05 7.46
C LYS A 536 -40.96 -16.39 7.06
N VAL A 537 -39.63 -16.38 6.94
CA VAL A 537 -38.86 -17.48 6.36
C VAL A 537 -37.80 -17.96 7.35
N GLU A 538 -37.50 -19.24 7.35
CA GLU A 538 -36.43 -19.82 8.15
C GLU A 538 -35.08 -19.64 7.47
N ASP A 539 -35.01 -19.76 6.12
CA ASP A 539 -33.80 -19.58 5.31
C ASP A 539 -33.90 -18.28 4.49
N VAL A 540 -33.35 -17.22 5.07
CA VAL A 540 -33.32 -15.87 4.48
C VAL A 540 -32.53 -15.88 3.21
N LYS A 541 -31.41 -16.61 3.14
CA LYS A 541 -30.54 -16.69 1.97
C LYS A 541 -31.28 -17.25 0.75
N THR A 542 -31.92 -18.41 0.92
CA THR A 542 -32.70 -19.04 -0.15
C THR A 542 -33.86 -18.14 -0.59
N ALA A 543 -34.53 -17.45 0.34
CA ALA A 543 -35.60 -16.52 -0.01
C ALA A 543 -35.12 -15.33 -0.82
N ILE A 544 -33.95 -14.77 -0.53
CA ILE A 544 -33.31 -13.71 -1.32
C ILE A 544 -32.94 -14.24 -2.70
N GLU A 545 -32.27 -15.39 -2.79
CA GLU A 545 -31.81 -15.95 -4.05
C GLU A 545 -32.96 -16.30 -5.02
N GLN A 546 -34.09 -16.73 -4.50
CA GLN A 546 -35.26 -17.12 -5.27
C GLN A 546 -36.19 -15.95 -5.63
N ASN A 547 -35.98 -14.77 -5.06
CA ASN A 547 -36.83 -13.62 -5.31
C ASN A 547 -36.65 -13.10 -6.75
N GLU A 548 -37.76 -12.70 -7.40
CA GLU A 548 -37.77 -12.25 -8.78
C GLU A 548 -37.04 -10.91 -8.97
N ASP A 549 -37.22 -9.95 -8.05
CA ASP A 549 -36.53 -8.66 -8.13
C ASP A 549 -35.02 -8.84 -7.99
N VAL A 550 -34.57 -9.78 -7.14
CA VAL A 550 -33.14 -10.10 -6.98
C VAL A 550 -32.59 -10.75 -8.24
N ARG A 551 -33.33 -11.63 -8.90
CA ARG A 551 -32.93 -12.21 -10.18
C ARG A 551 -32.83 -11.14 -11.26
N ASN A 552 -33.78 -10.23 -11.34
CA ASN A 552 -33.78 -9.11 -12.27
C ASN A 552 -32.60 -8.17 -12.01
N PHE A 553 -32.31 -7.87 -10.75
CA PHE A 553 -31.16 -7.08 -10.34
C PHE A 553 -29.83 -7.74 -10.73
N LYS A 554 -29.67 -9.05 -10.51
CA LYS A 554 -28.49 -9.82 -10.99
C LYS A 554 -28.35 -9.76 -12.51
N MET A 555 -29.47 -9.90 -13.28
CA MET A 555 -29.45 -9.80 -14.73
C MET A 555 -29.07 -8.38 -15.20
N GLN A 556 -29.60 -7.34 -14.57
CA GLN A 556 -29.25 -5.95 -14.89
C GLN A 556 -27.76 -5.68 -14.68
N PHE A 557 -27.20 -6.18 -13.57
CA PHE A 557 -25.77 -6.07 -13.31
C PHE A 557 -24.94 -6.82 -14.36
N ALA A 558 -25.28 -8.07 -14.68
CA ALA A 558 -24.60 -8.84 -15.70
C ALA A 558 -24.68 -8.18 -17.09
N GLN A 559 -25.83 -7.57 -17.44
CA GLN A 559 -25.97 -6.81 -18.67
C GLN A 559 -25.10 -5.54 -18.69
N ALA A 560 -24.99 -4.83 -17.57
CA ALA A 560 -24.14 -3.66 -17.46
C ALA A 560 -22.66 -3.98 -17.71
N PHE A 561 -22.20 -5.14 -17.29
CA PHE A 561 -20.82 -5.60 -17.53
C PHE A 561 -20.67 -6.52 -18.75
N GLY A 562 -21.73 -6.72 -19.54
CA GLY A 562 -21.65 -7.44 -20.81
C GLY A 562 -20.58 -6.83 -21.73
N GLY A 563 -19.66 -7.68 -22.27
CA GLY A 563 -18.56 -7.26 -23.14
C GLY A 563 -17.46 -6.43 -22.43
N PHE A 564 -17.48 -6.32 -21.10
CA PHE A 564 -16.43 -5.60 -20.38
C PHE A 564 -15.09 -6.34 -20.46
N ALA A 565 -15.09 -7.66 -20.26
CA ALA A 565 -13.91 -8.50 -20.40
C ALA A 565 -13.30 -8.42 -21.80
N ASP A 566 -14.13 -8.45 -22.86
CA ASP A 566 -13.67 -8.33 -24.24
C ASP A 566 -13.01 -6.96 -24.50
N ARG A 567 -13.60 -5.90 -23.95
CA ARG A 567 -13.01 -4.56 -24.04
C ARG A 567 -11.66 -4.48 -23.35
N LEU A 568 -11.53 -5.03 -22.13
CA LEU A 568 -10.26 -5.09 -21.44
C LEU A 568 -9.23 -5.90 -22.22
N HIS A 569 -9.65 -7.02 -22.81
CA HIS A 569 -8.80 -7.84 -23.67
C HIS A 569 -8.23 -7.03 -24.83
N GLN A 570 -9.11 -6.37 -25.58
CA GLN A 570 -8.70 -5.53 -26.69
C GLN A 570 -7.75 -4.41 -26.26
N GLN A 571 -8.05 -3.70 -25.16
CA GLN A 571 -7.28 -2.56 -24.71
C GLN A 571 -5.92 -2.96 -24.11
N LEU A 572 -5.87 -4.00 -23.28
CA LEU A 572 -4.67 -4.33 -22.50
C LEU A 572 -3.80 -5.42 -23.13
N ILE A 573 -4.39 -6.32 -23.97
CA ILE A 573 -3.67 -7.45 -24.56
C ILE A 573 -3.42 -7.21 -26.05
N ASP A 574 -4.46 -6.96 -26.85
CA ASP A 574 -4.27 -6.75 -28.31
C ASP A 574 -3.44 -5.50 -28.60
N HIS A 575 -3.63 -4.43 -27.80
CA HIS A 575 -2.92 -3.16 -27.94
C HIS A 575 -1.88 -2.92 -26.83
N VAL A 576 -1.30 -3.97 -26.29
CA VAL A 576 -0.38 -3.91 -25.14
C VAL A 576 0.77 -2.91 -25.32
N MET A 577 1.29 -2.79 -26.56
CA MET A 577 2.40 -1.85 -26.88
C MET A 577 1.99 -0.37 -26.85
N GLU A 578 0.69 -0.07 -26.88
CA GLU A 578 0.14 1.29 -26.88
C GLU A 578 -0.40 1.73 -25.53
N VAL A 579 -0.47 0.82 -24.56
CA VAL A 579 -1.02 1.08 -23.23
C VAL A 579 -0.18 2.15 -22.50
N ARG A 580 -0.87 3.17 -22.02
CA ARG A 580 -0.31 4.17 -21.11
C ARG A 580 -0.99 4.02 -19.75
N GLU A 581 -0.22 3.71 -18.71
CA GLU A 581 -0.71 3.36 -17.37
C GLU A 581 -1.86 4.25 -16.89
N LEU A 582 -1.59 5.54 -16.71
CA LEU A 582 -2.53 6.47 -16.09
C LEU A 582 -3.76 6.75 -16.97
N GLN A 583 -3.58 6.78 -18.30
CA GLN A 583 -4.66 6.98 -19.24
C GLN A 583 -5.59 5.76 -19.28
N ALA A 584 -5.03 4.56 -19.38
CA ALA A 584 -5.79 3.32 -19.40
C ALA A 584 -6.59 3.12 -18.09
N GLN A 585 -5.98 3.40 -16.95
CA GLN A 585 -6.67 3.34 -15.66
C GLN A 585 -7.86 4.31 -15.58
N ASP A 586 -7.69 5.54 -16.07
CA ASP A 586 -8.77 6.54 -16.07
C ASP A 586 -9.90 6.16 -17.03
N GLU A 587 -9.58 5.69 -18.23
CA GLU A 587 -10.55 5.21 -19.21
C GLU A 587 -11.36 4.02 -18.69
N ILE A 588 -10.71 3.03 -18.06
CA ILE A 588 -11.36 1.84 -17.50
C ILE A 588 -12.24 2.23 -16.31
N SER A 589 -11.75 3.09 -15.41
CA SER A 589 -12.52 3.56 -14.26
C SER A 589 -13.76 4.35 -14.68
N THR A 590 -13.63 5.19 -15.68
CA THR A 590 -14.74 5.95 -16.28
C THR A 590 -15.78 5.02 -16.89
N ASP A 591 -15.35 3.95 -17.60
CA ASP A 591 -16.27 2.95 -18.14
C ASP A 591 -17.00 2.17 -17.06
N ILE A 592 -16.31 1.74 -16.00
CA ILE A 592 -16.93 1.10 -14.83
C ILE A 592 -18.02 2.00 -14.25
N PHE A 593 -17.72 3.28 -14.01
CA PHE A 593 -18.69 4.20 -13.43
C PHE A 593 -19.90 4.46 -14.35
N ARG A 594 -19.68 4.56 -15.65
CA ARG A 594 -20.75 4.70 -16.66
C ARG A 594 -21.67 3.47 -16.66
N ARG A 595 -21.11 2.26 -16.60
CA ARG A 595 -21.86 0.99 -16.58
C ARG A 595 -22.72 0.86 -15.34
N LEU A 596 -22.24 1.38 -14.22
CA LEU A 596 -22.92 1.31 -12.93
C LEU A 596 -23.98 2.40 -12.73
N ASN A 597 -24.03 3.46 -13.57
CA ASN A 597 -25.03 4.51 -13.44
C ASN A 597 -26.49 3.98 -13.37
N PRO A 598 -26.90 3.00 -14.19
CA PRO A 598 -28.24 2.46 -14.13
C PRO A 598 -28.44 1.36 -13.06
N VAL A 599 -27.37 0.94 -12.35
CA VAL A 599 -27.41 -0.18 -11.40
C VAL A 599 -27.43 0.36 -9.98
N PRO A 600 -28.58 0.35 -9.28
CA PRO A 600 -28.64 0.83 -7.91
C PRO A 600 -27.96 -0.16 -6.94
N LEU A 601 -27.81 0.24 -5.69
CA LEU A 601 -27.22 -0.52 -4.58
C LEU A 601 -25.71 -0.80 -4.67
N ILE A 602 -25.14 -0.85 -5.88
CA ILE A 602 -23.71 -1.14 -6.07
C ILE A 602 -22.89 0.11 -5.82
N ASP A 603 -21.96 0.05 -4.87
CA ASP A 603 -20.97 1.11 -4.69
C ASP A 603 -19.93 1.06 -5.82
N ARG A 604 -19.96 2.06 -6.69
CA ARG A 604 -19.03 2.18 -7.82
C ARG A 604 -17.56 2.23 -7.39
N TYR A 605 -17.28 2.73 -6.18
CA TYR A 605 -15.92 2.79 -5.66
C TYR A 605 -15.45 1.41 -5.19
N ALA A 606 -16.34 0.56 -4.66
CA ALA A 606 -16.01 -0.83 -4.35
C ALA A 606 -15.67 -1.62 -5.63
N VAL A 607 -16.41 -1.39 -6.73
CA VAL A 607 -16.09 -1.98 -8.03
C VAL A 607 -14.77 -1.44 -8.59
N TYR A 608 -14.48 -0.16 -8.43
CA TYR A 608 -13.17 0.41 -8.79
C TYR A 608 -12.02 -0.22 -7.99
N GLN A 609 -12.23 -0.58 -6.72
CA GLN A 609 -11.22 -1.27 -5.93
C GLN A 609 -10.85 -2.62 -6.54
N ALA A 610 -11.80 -3.36 -7.09
CA ALA A 610 -11.52 -4.63 -7.77
C ALA A 610 -10.54 -4.46 -8.96
N LEU A 611 -10.65 -3.37 -9.71
CA LEU A 611 -9.64 -3.00 -10.72
C LEU A 611 -8.30 -2.67 -10.05
N ALA A 612 -8.30 -1.81 -9.03
CA ALA A 612 -7.10 -1.28 -8.40
C ALA A 612 -6.25 -2.37 -7.72
N ASP A 613 -6.89 -3.39 -7.15
CA ASP A 613 -6.21 -4.51 -6.48
C ASP A 613 -5.28 -5.30 -7.42
N HIS A 614 -5.62 -5.34 -8.71
CA HIS A 614 -4.85 -6.06 -9.73
C HIS A 614 -4.02 -5.15 -10.63
N TRP A 615 -4.35 -3.86 -10.69
CA TRP A 615 -3.79 -2.91 -11.65
C TRP A 615 -2.27 -2.82 -11.62
N GLN A 616 -1.70 -2.76 -10.42
CA GLN A 616 -0.25 -2.65 -10.25
C GLN A 616 0.52 -3.83 -10.86
N SER A 617 0.02 -5.06 -10.65
CA SER A 617 0.68 -6.25 -11.21
C SER A 617 0.54 -6.33 -12.74
N ILE A 618 -0.58 -5.84 -13.26
CA ILE A 618 -0.84 -5.76 -14.70
C ILE A 618 0.13 -4.79 -15.37
N ILE A 619 0.31 -3.60 -14.79
CA ILE A 619 1.19 -2.57 -15.37
C ILE A 619 2.65 -3.02 -15.39
N ILE A 620 3.14 -3.66 -14.33
CA ILE A 620 4.51 -4.21 -14.31
C ILE A 620 4.73 -5.20 -15.46
N ASP A 621 3.75 -6.08 -15.72
CA ASP A 621 3.82 -7.02 -16.83
C ASP A 621 3.78 -6.30 -18.19
N ILE A 622 2.88 -5.30 -18.34
CA ILE A 622 2.77 -4.50 -19.57
C ILE A 622 4.08 -3.75 -19.86
N GLU A 623 4.66 -3.09 -18.86
CA GLU A 623 5.95 -2.41 -19.01
C GLU A 623 7.04 -3.38 -19.42
N THR A 624 7.11 -4.56 -18.81
CA THR A 624 8.06 -5.61 -19.21
C THR A 624 7.86 -6.03 -20.67
N ILE A 625 6.61 -6.19 -21.13
CA ILE A 625 6.31 -6.53 -22.52
C ILE A 625 6.67 -5.37 -23.45
N GLN A 626 6.43 -4.13 -23.06
CA GLN A 626 6.76 -2.94 -23.86
C GLN A 626 8.29 -2.75 -24.02
N GLU A 627 9.08 -3.08 -22.98
CA GLU A 627 10.54 -2.98 -23.04
C GLU A 627 11.19 -4.14 -23.80
N GLU A 628 10.75 -5.39 -23.55
CA GLU A 628 11.45 -6.59 -24.04
C GLU A 628 10.71 -7.27 -25.22
N GLY A 629 9.50 -6.83 -25.52
CA GLY A 629 8.60 -7.43 -26.48
C GLY A 629 7.80 -8.59 -25.90
N ILE A 630 6.78 -9.03 -26.63
CA ILE A 630 5.88 -10.13 -26.24
C ILE A 630 6.61 -11.47 -25.95
N ARG A 631 7.86 -11.59 -26.42
CA ARG A 631 8.72 -12.75 -26.09
C ARG A 631 8.95 -12.93 -24.59
N ALA A 632 8.93 -11.86 -23.79
CA ALA A 632 9.10 -11.92 -22.35
C ALA A 632 8.08 -12.85 -21.66
N VAL A 633 6.88 -13.01 -22.25
CA VAL A 633 5.85 -13.93 -21.76
C VAL A 633 6.26 -15.40 -21.88
N ARG A 634 7.18 -15.74 -22.82
CA ARG A 634 7.69 -17.07 -23.07
C ARG A 634 9.01 -17.36 -22.35
N GLU A 635 9.41 -16.49 -21.46
CA GLU A 635 10.66 -16.63 -20.71
C GLU A 635 10.42 -17.15 -19.29
N VAL A 636 11.45 -17.82 -18.77
CA VAL A 636 11.51 -18.29 -17.39
C VAL A 636 12.70 -17.65 -16.71
N GLU A 637 12.56 -17.33 -15.43
CA GLU A 637 13.62 -16.72 -14.63
C GLU A 637 13.92 -17.55 -13.39
N THR A 638 15.18 -17.46 -12.91
CA THR A 638 15.61 -18.17 -11.71
C THR A 638 15.13 -17.46 -10.46
N VAL A 639 14.48 -18.20 -9.57
CA VAL A 639 14.18 -17.74 -8.21
C VAL A 639 15.38 -18.00 -7.32
N TYR A 640 15.75 -17.05 -6.49
CA TYR A 640 16.82 -17.18 -5.53
C TYR A 640 16.28 -17.14 -4.11
N LYS A 641 16.86 -17.95 -3.21
CA LYS A 641 16.60 -17.88 -1.77
C LYS A 641 17.87 -17.56 -1.00
N LEU A 642 17.73 -16.86 0.10
CA LEU A 642 18.81 -16.59 1.04
C LEU A 642 18.99 -17.80 1.98
N VAL A 643 20.19 -18.39 1.99
CA VAL A 643 20.55 -19.49 2.88
C VAL A 643 21.66 -19.03 3.80
N LYS A 644 21.46 -19.16 5.12
CA LYS A 644 22.49 -18.91 6.13
C LYS A 644 23.53 -20.03 6.13
N LYS A 645 24.78 -19.69 5.89
CA LYS A 645 25.92 -20.60 6.08
C LYS A 645 26.29 -20.66 7.56
N LYS A 646 27.10 -21.67 7.93
CA LYS A 646 27.56 -21.92 9.32
C LYS A 646 28.32 -20.74 9.97
N ASN A 647 28.74 -19.76 9.19
CA ASN A 647 29.42 -18.53 9.61
C ASN A 647 28.50 -17.29 9.65
N ASP A 648 27.18 -17.48 9.70
CA ASP A 648 26.14 -16.42 9.62
C ASP A 648 26.15 -15.61 8.32
N GLU A 649 26.86 -16.07 7.30
CA GLU A 649 26.85 -15.45 5.97
C GLU A 649 25.60 -15.92 5.20
N GLU A 650 24.75 -14.99 4.79
CA GLU A 650 23.61 -15.28 3.91
C GLU A 650 24.08 -15.27 2.46
N VAL A 651 23.83 -16.36 1.75
CA VAL A 651 24.19 -16.53 0.33
C VAL A 651 22.92 -16.82 -0.44
N GLU A 652 22.75 -16.10 -1.55
CA GLU A 652 21.69 -16.40 -2.52
C GLU A 652 22.03 -17.71 -3.24
N VAL A 653 21.14 -18.66 -3.16
CA VAL A 653 21.22 -19.91 -3.92
C VAL A 653 19.99 -20.05 -4.80
N PRO A 654 20.11 -20.62 -6.00
CA PRO A 654 18.95 -20.91 -6.84
C PRO A 654 17.94 -21.78 -6.10
N ASP A 655 16.67 -21.40 -6.15
CA ASP A 655 15.54 -22.09 -5.49
C ASP A 655 14.48 -22.55 -6.48
N GLY A 656 14.84 -22.71 -7.74
CA GLY A 656 13.95 -23.15 -8.81
C GLY A 656 13.76 -22.09 -9.91
N LEU A 657 12.83 -22.36 -10.78
CA LEU A 657 12.46 -21.49 -11.89
C LEU A 657 11.00 -21.06 -11.74
N LYS A 658 10.67 -19.87 -12.25
CA LYS A 658 9.30 -19.38 -12.42
C LYS A 658 9.14 -18.76 -13.80
N GLY A 659 7.92 -18.68 -14.29
CA GLY A 659 7.67 -17.92 -15.50
C GLY A 659 7.91 -16.42 -15.22
N ARG A 660 8.49 -15.71 -16.18
CA ARG A 660 8.80 -14.30 -16.03
C ARG A 660 7.56 -13.43 -15.87
N ILE A 661 6.55 -13.69 -16.69
CA ILE A 661 5.24 -13.02 -16.63
C ILE A 661 4.14 -14.00 -16.21
N ILE A 662 4.05 -15.16 -16.86
CA ILE A 662 2.98 -16.13 -16.58
C ILE A 662 3.41 -17.12 -15.50
N PRO A 663 2.70 -17.24 -14.37
CA PRO A 663 2.98 -18.23 -13.35
C PRO A 663 2.86 -19.67 -13.85
N PHE A 664 3.72 -20.57 -13.38
CA PHE A 664 3.68 -22.00 -13.73
C PHE A 664 2.30 -22.64 -13.49
N SER A 665 1.65 -22.27 -12.38
CA SER A 665 0.33 -22.79 -12.03
C SER A 665 -0.73 -22.53 -13.12
N MET A 666 -0.70 -21.39 -13.78
CA MET A 666 -1.66 -21.07 -14.85
C MET A 666 -1.43 -21.92 -16.11
N VAL A 667 -0.16 -22.11 -16.50
CA VAL A 667 0.17 -22.98 -17.63
C VAL A 667 -0.17 -24.43 -17.31
N GLN A 668 0.07 -24.86 -16.07
CA GLN A 668 -0.29 -26.19 -15.60
C GLN A 668 -1.81 -26.41 -15.61
N GLN A 669 -2.58 -25.44 -15.14
CA GLN A 669 -4.05 -25.50 -15.19
C GLN A 669 -4.59 -25.56 -16.63
N MET A 670 -3.97 -24.84 -17.56
CA MET A 670 -4.40 -24.83 -18.95
C MET A 670 -4.03 -26.11 -19.71
N LYS A 671 -2.80 -26.62 -19.51
CA LYS A 671 -2.23 -27.70 -20.37
C LYS A 671 -2.08 -29.06 -19.69
N PHE A 672 -2.01 -29.13 -18.35
CA PHE A 672 -1.60 -30.32 -17.61
C PHE A 672 -2.58 -30.69 -16.49
N GLN A 673 -3.89 -30.52 -16.73
CA GLN A 673 -4.92 -30.83 -15.72
C GLN A 673 -4.88 -32.28 -15.22
N ALA A 674 -4.58 -33.23 -16.12
CA ALA A 674 -4.50 -34.64 -15.74
C ALA A 674 -3.33 -34.92 -14.79
N GLU A 675 -2.17 -34.31 -15.03
CA GLU A 675 -0.99 -34.42 -14.15
C GLU A 675 -1.22 -33.77 -12.80
N LEU A 676 -1.85 -32.57 -12.79
CA LEU A 676 -2.25 -31.90 -11.56
C LEU A 676 -3.21 -32.76 -10.73
N GLN A 677 -4.21 -33.36 -11.37
CA GLN A 677 -5.17 -34.23 -10.70
C GLN A 677 -4.50 -35.49 -10.15
N ALA A 678 -3.55 -36.09 -10.90
CA ALA A 678 -2.79 -37.24 -10.44
C ALA A 678 -1.96 -36.92 -9.17
N ILE A 679 -1.29 -35.76 -9.17
CA ILE A 679 -0.52 -35.27 -8.01
C ILE A 679 -1.47 -35.00 -6.82
N ALA A 680 -2.61 -34.36 -7.06
CA ALA A 680 -3.61 -34.09 -6.02
C ALA A 680 -4.16 -35.38 -5.42
N ASN A 681 -4.46 -36.38 -6.23
CA ASN A 681 -4.92 -37.69 -5.76
C ASN A 681 -3.88 -38.39 -4.87
N LEU A 682 -2.58 -38.30 -5.23
CA LEU A 682 -1.49 -38.84 -4.41
C LEU A 682 -1.38 -38.11 -3.06
N GLN A 683 -1.56 -36.77 -3.05
CA GLN A 683 -1.54 -35.97 -1.83
C GLN A 683 -2.73 -36.31 -0.93
N SER A 684 -3.96 -36.36 -1.48
CA SER A 684 -5.16 -36.78 -0.74
C SER A 684 -5.02 -38.21 -0.20
N ARG A 685 -4.36 -39.13 -0.92
CA ARG A 685 -4.09 -40.48 -0.40
C ARG A 685 -3.12 -40.44 0.78
N VAL A 686 -2.08 -39.58 0.73
CA VAL A 686 -1.16 -39.38 1.86
C VAL A 686 -1.89 -38.82 3.09
N GLU A 687 -2.81 -37.86 2.90
CA GLU A 687 -3.64 -37.34 3.99
C GLU A 687 -4.58 -38.40 4.58
N ALA A 688 -5.21 -39.21 3.72
CA ALA A 688 -6.04 -40.32 4.16
C ALA A 688 -5.23 -41.37 4.97
N ILE A 689 -4.03 -41.70 4.49
CA ILE A 689 -3.10 -42.61 5.21
C ILE A 689 -2.72 -42.05 6.59
N ASN A 690 -2.49 -40.74 6.73
CA ASN A 690 -2.26 -40.11 8.02
C ASN A 690 -3.45 -40.32 8.95
N GLY A 691 -4.67 -40.10 8.46
CA GLY A 691 -5.91 -40.36 9.21
C GLY A 691 -6.04 -41.83 9.65
N GLU A 692 -5.79 -42.76 8.73
CA GLU A 692 -5.80 -44.24 9.05
C GLU A 692 -4.76 -44.59 10.12
N ILE A 693 -3.58 -43.96 10.08
CA ILE A 693 -2.52 -44.16 11.10
C ILE A 693 -2.96 -43.59 12.45
N ASP A 694 -3.56 -42.39 12.45
CA ASP A 694 -4.09 -41.74 13.67
C ASP A 694 -5.23 -42.56 14.29
N GLU A 695 -6.16 -43.08 13.51
CA GLU A 695 -7.19 -44.01 13.97
C GLU A 695 -6.62 -45.27 14.59
N LEU A 696 -5.59 -45.84 13.98
CA LEU A 696 -4.89 -47.02 14.53
C LEU A 696 -4.17 -46.70 15.85
N ARG A 697 -3.51 -45.51 15.93
CA ARG A 697 -2.90 -45.02 17.15
C ARG A 697 -3.93 -44.85 18.25
N ASP A 698 -5.04 -44.22 17.96
CA ASP A 698 -6.14 -43.94 18.92
C ASP A 698 -6.84 -45.22 19.38
N SER A 699 -6.68 -46.34 18.65
CA SER A 699 -7.13 -47.67 19.07
C SER A 699 -6.14 -48.38 20.00
N PHE A 700 -5.00 -47.78 20.36
CA PHE A 700 -4.02 -48.38 21.26
C PHE A 700 -4.52 -48.37 22.68
N THR A 701 -4.21 -49.45 23.44
CA THR A 701 -4.41 -49.49 24.90
C THR A 701 -3.40 -48.57 25.59
N GLU A 702 -3.60 -48.29 26.89
CA GLU A 702 -2.65 -47.47 27.65
C GLU A 702 -1.24 -48.08 27.63
N GLU A 703 -1.13 -49.42 27.70
CA GLU A 703 0.14 -50.14 27.61
C GLU A 703 0.80 -50.06 26.23
N GLU A 704 -0.02 -50.08 25.15
CA GLU A 704 0.48 -49.91 23.78
C GLU A 704 0.88 -48.43 23.53
N MET A 705 0.17 -47.47 24.07
CA MET A 705 0.53 -46.04 23.97
C MET A 705 1.87 -45.77 24.67
N GLU A 706 2.06 -46.27 25.91
CA GLU A 706 3.33 -46.13 26.61
C GLU A 706 4.50 -46.84 25.89
N ALA A 707 4.19 -47.94 25.26
CA ALA A 707 5.20 -48.74 24.52
C ALA A 707 5.60 -48.13 23.18
N TYR A 708 4.68 -47.56 22.40
CA TYR A 708 4.88 -47.23 20.99
C TYR A 708 4.75 -45.74 20.65
N CYS A 709 4.40 -44.89 21.64
CA CYS A 709 4.28 -43.45 21.47
C CYS A 709 5.29 -42.71 22.38
N ASP A 710 5.75 -41.56 21.91
CA ASP A 710 6.65 -40.67 22.64
C ASP A 710 5.82 -39.55 23.29
N SER A 711 5.59 -39.68 24.62
CA SER A 711 4.78 -38.70 25.39
C SER A 711 5.38 -37.29 25.46
N GLU A 712 6.71 -37.16 25.25
CA GLU A 712 7.37 -35.86 25.20
C GLU A 712 7.20 -35.16 23.84
N LYS A 713 6.74 -35.89 22.80
CA LYS A 713 6.54 -35.42 21.43
C LYS A 713 5.11 -35.58 20.97
N ASP A 714 4.16 -35.14 21.77
CA ASP A 714 2.73 -35.16 21.44
C ASP A 714 2.23 -36.54 20.99
N ASN A 715 2.66 -37.59 21.69
CA ASN A 715 2.32 -38.99 21.42
C ASN A 715 2.68 -39.44 19.97
N ALA A 716 3.76 -38.91 19.41
CA ALA A 716 4.24 -39.35 18.11
C ALA A 716 4.67 -40.83 18.14
N LEU A 717 4.30 -41.60 17.11
CA LEU A 717 4.64 -43.03 16.98
C LEU A 717 6.15 -43.27 16.84
N ASP A 718 6.72 -44.16 17.67
CA ASP A 718 8.11 -44.60 17.54
C ASP A 718 8.29 -45.54 16.34
N LYS A 719 8.63 -44.95 15.20
CA LYS A 719 8.76 -45.63 13.93
C LYS A 719 9.79 -46.81 13.98
N LYS A 720 10.86 -46.68 14.79
CA LYS A 720 11.89 -47.68 14.87
C LYS A 720 11.37 -48.90 15.65
N LYS A 721 10.73 -48.69 16.77
CA LYS A 721 10.19 -49.74 17.64
C LYS A 721 9.05 -50.48 16.95
N ILE A 722 8.07 -49.71 16.40
CA ILE A 722 6.96 -50.29 15.64
C ILE A 722 7.44 -51.14 14.47
N THR A 723 8.43 -50.65 13.69
CA THR A 723 8.99 -51.45 12.56
C THR A 723 9.73 -52.68 13.04
N ALA A 724 10.35 -52.69 14.21
CA ALA A 724 11.04 -53.84 14.77
C ALA A 724 10.04 -54.91 15.26
N ASP A 725 8.99 -54.49 15.95
CA ASP A 725 8.02 -55.36 16.62
C ASP A 725 6.93 -55.89 15.67
N ALA A 726 6.71 -55.22 14.54
CA ALA A 726 5.89 -55.72 13.43
C ALA A 726 6.47 -57.00 12.74
N LYS A 727 7.76 -57.36 12.99
CA LYS A 727 8.40 -58.53 12.32
C LYS A 727 7.82 -59.87 12.84
N PRO A 728 7.84 -60.96 12.00
CA PRO A 728 7.26 -62.25 12.36
C PRO A 728 7.82 -62.87 13.65
N LYS A 729 9.10 -62.59 13.98
CA LYS A 729 9.81 -63.19 15.12
C LYS A 729 9.75 -62.36 16.40
N ALA A 730 9.10 -61.23 16.42
CA ALA A 730 8.95 -60.38 17.59
C ALA A 730 7.95 -61.01 18.58
N ASP A 731 8.27 -60.95 19.86
CA ASP A 731 7.44 -61.48 20.96
C ASP A 731 6.43 -60.40 21.41
N VAL A 732 5.36 -60.24 20.63
CA VAL A 732 4.29 -59.23 20.81
C VAL A 732 2.95 -59.95 20.61
N GLU A 733 1.94 -59.57 21.38
CA GLU A 733 0.60 -60.11 21.25
C GLU A 733 0.06 -60.05 19.81
N PRO A 734 -0.69 -61.07 19.37
CA PRO A 734 -1.13 -61.14 17.97
C PRO A 734 -1.93 -59.94 17.50
N GLU A 735 -2.81 -59.40 18.33
CA GLU A 735 -3.67 -58.27 18.04
C GLU A 735 -2.86 -56.96 17.87
N THR A 736 -1.98 -56.64 18.84
CA THR A 736 -1.05 -55.55 18.77
C THR A 736 -0.13 -55.65 17.55
N LYS A 737 0.37 -56.84 17.27
CA LYS A 737 1.24 -57.09 16.12
C LYS A 737 0.55 -56.81 14.79
N ASP A 738 -0.75 -57.09 14.67
CA ASP A 738 -1.50 -56.84 13.47
C ASP A 738 -1.74 -55.32 13.27
N LYS A 739 -2.02 -54.55 14.35
CA LYS A 739 -2.04 -53.09 14.31
C LYS A 739 -0.69 -52.52 13.83
N LEU A 740 0.43 -53.00 14.44
CA LEU A 740 1.76 -52.55 14.06
C LEU A 740 2.11 -52.85 12.60
N LYS A 741 1.72 -54.04 12.08
CA LYS A 741 1.91 -54.39 10.66
C LYS A 741 1.10 -53.44 9.74
N GLN A 742 -0.12 -53.13 10.10
CA GLN A 742 -0.96 -52.16 9.36
C GLN A 742 -0.30 -50.79 9.31
N ILE A 743 0.17 -50.28 10.44
CA ILE A 743 0.89 -48.98 10.49
C ILE A 743 2.14 -49.00 9.61
N VAL A 744 2.95 -50.08 9.65
CA VAL A 744 4.16 -50.24 8.80
C VAL A 744 3.78 -50.30 7.31
N ALA A 745 2.68 -50.99 6.96
CA ALA A 745 2.19 -51.04 5.59
C ALA A 745 1.77 -49.67 5.09
N LEU A 746 1.04 -48.94 5.92
CA LEU A 746 0.61 -47.56 5.65
C LEU A 746 1.81 -46.60 5.48
N TRP A 747 2.82 -46.65 6.33
CA TRP A 747 4.05 -45.86 6.15
C TRP A 747 4.79 -46.19 4.87
N ASN A 748 4.83 -47.46 4.44
CA ASN A 748 5.44 -47.83 3.18
C ASN A 748 4.65 -47.30 1.98
N GLU A 749 3.32 -47.36 2.06
CA GLU A 749 2.43 -46.79 1.05
C GLU A 749 2.60 -45.27 0.98
N GLN A 750 2.57 -44.56 2.13
CA GLN A 750 2.84 -43.16 2.24
C GLN A 750 4.17 -42.74 1.62
N SER A 751 5.26 -43.46 2.00
CA SER A 751 6.60 -43.17 1.44
C SER A 751 6.67 -43.38 -0.07
N LYS A 752 5.91 -44.34 -0.62
CA LYS A 752 5.83 -44.57 -2.06
C LYS A 752 5.03 -43.43 -2.74
N ALA A 753 3.90 -43.07 -2.18
CA ALA A 753 3.05 -41.96 -2.69
C ALA A 753 3.79 -40.62 -2.65
N ASP A 754 4.51 -40.33 -1.57
CA ASP A 754 5.34 -39.12 -1.45
C ASP A 754 6.46 -39.06 -2.47
N LYS A 755 7.16 -40.18 -2.68
CA LYS A 755 8.22 -40.22 -3.69
C LYS A 755 7.67 -40.02 -5.10
N GLN A 756 6.53 -40.66 -5.41
CA GLN A 756 5.88 -40.53 -6.69
C GLN A 756 5.40 -39.08 -6.90
N SER A 757 4.72 -38.49 -5.92
CA SER A 757 4.25 -37.10 -5.98
C SER A 757 5.40 -36.10 -6.21
N LYS A 758 6.57 -36.31 -5.56
CA LYS A 758 7.75 -35.48 -5.80
C LYS A 758 8.33 -35.65 -7.20
N ALA A 759 8.38 -36.88 -7.71
CA ALA A 759 8.86 -37.15 -9.07
C ALA A 759 7.92 -36.56 -10.13
N ASP A 760 6.61 -36.72 -9.93
CA ASP A 760 5.59 -36.17 -10.84
C ASP A 760 5.60 -34.62 -10.84
N LYS A 761 5.82 -34.01 -9.68
CA LYS A 761 5.98 -32.52 -9.58
C LYS A 761 7.18 -32.02 -10.37
N LEU A 762 8.34 -32.70 -10.25
CA LEU A 762 9.54 -32.32 -11.02
C LEU A 762 9.33 -32.50 -12.53
N THR A 763 8.72 -33.60 -12.93
CA THR A 763 8.39 -33.85 -14.34
C THR A 763 7.40 -32.83 -14.88
N LEU A 764 6.40 -32.42 -14.04
CA LEU A 764 5.44 -31.40 -14.40
C LEU A 764 6.11 -30.02 -14.54
N GLU A 765 7.07 -29.71 -13.68
CA GLU A 765 7.83 -28.46 -13.76
C GLU A 765 8.65 -28.39 -15.06
N GLU A 766 9.36 -29.48 -15.43
CA GLU A 766 10.11 -29.56 -16.69
C GLU A 766 9.20 -29.39 -17.90
N LYS A 767 8.06 -30.08 -17.93
CA LYS A 767 7.04 -29.95 -18.98
C LYS A 767 6.49 -28.52 -19.05
N THR A 768 6.31 -27.85 -17.90
CA THR A 768 5.80 -26.48 -17.82
C THR A 768 6.79 -25.49 -18.41
N ILE A 769 8.09 -25.64 -18.10
CA ILE A 769 9.15 -24.82 -18.67
C ILE A 769 9.19 -24.92 -20.19
N GLU A 770 9.11 -26.15 -20.70
CA GLU A 770 9.06 -26.38 -22.15
C GLU A 770 7.79 -25.81 -22.80
N ALA A 771 6.65 -25.96 -22.13
CA ALA A 771 5.37 -25.41 -22.58
C ALA A 771 5.40 -23.89 -22.64
N ILE A 772 5.96 -23.19 -21.63
CA ILE A 772 6.08 -21.71 -21.62
C ILE A 772 6.89 -21.24 -22.83
N ARG A 773 8.02 -21.88 -23.12
CA ARG A 773 8.87 -21.50 -24.26
C ARG A 773 8.20 -21.69 -25.61
N ASN A 774 7.25 -22.60 -25.70
CA ASN A 774 6.55 -22.99 -26.93
C ASN A 774 5.09 -22.51 -27.01
N LEU A 775 4.67 -21.55 -26.17
CA LEU A 775 3.32 -20.98 -26.21
C LEU A 775 3.03 -20.35 -27.58
N THR A 776 1.88 -20.61 -28.13
CA THR A 776 1.37 -19.90 -29.32
C THR A 776 0.90 -18.50 -28.94
N ASP A 777 0.68 -17.64 -29.93
CA ASP A 777 0.19 -16.26 -29.65
C ASP A 777 -1.22 -16.29 -29.06
N GLU A 778 -2.08 -17.23 -29.49
CA GLU A 778 -3.41 -17.43 -28.91
C GLU A 778 -3.35 -17.89 -27.46
N GLU A 779 -2.44 -18.81 -27.14
CA GLU A 779 -2.24 -19.28 -25.76
C GLU A 779 -1.67 -18.18 -24.86
N VAL A 780 -0.77 -17.35 -25.37
CA VAL A 780 -0.27 -16.17 -24.66
C VAL A 780 -1.42 -15.22 -24.35
N ALA A 781 -2.25 -14.88 -25.33
CA ALA A 781 -3.39 -13.99 -25.13
C ALA A 781 -4.38 -14.57 -24.11
N GLN A 782 -4.66 -15.88 -24.17
CA GLN A 782 -5.53 -16.57 -23.22
C GLN A 782 -4.97 -16.55 -21.80
N LEU A 783 -3.68 -16.82 -21.61
CA LEU A 783 -3.03 -16.80 -20.29
C LEU A 783 -2.95 -15.39 -19.70
N LEU A 784 -2.71 -14.38 -20.53
CA LEU A 784 -2.76 -12.98 -20.09
C LEU A 784 -4.19 -12.58 -19.71
N HIS A 785 -5.20 -13.04 -20.45
CA HIS A 785 -6.60 -12.84 -20.09
C HIS A 785 -6.93 -13.42 -18.71
N MET A 786 -6.58 -14.67 -18.50
CA MET A 786 -6.76 -15.35 -17.21
C MET A 786 -6.02 -14.65 -16.07
N LYS A 787 -4.83 -14.07 -16.32
CA LYS A 787 -4.02 -13.39 -15.31
C LYS A 787 -4.52 -12.00 -15.00
N TRP A 788 -4.89 -11.22 -16.01
CA TRP A 788 -5.16 -9.79 -15.85
C TRP A 788 -6.65 -9.46 -15.78
N ILE A 789 -7.48 -10.16 -16.52
CA ILE A 789 -8.89 -9.78 -16.72
C ILE A 789 -9.83 -10.58 -15.84
N ASP A 790 -9.69 -11.91 -15.79
CA ASP A 790 -10.58 -12.76 -14.99
C ASP A 790 -10.62 -12.34 -13.51
N PRO A 791 -9.48 -12.02 -12.83
CA PRO A 791 -9.52 -11.58 -11.44
C PRO A 791 -10.26 -10.25 -11.23
N ILE A 792 -10.17 -9.32 -12.20
CA ILE A 792 -10.93 -8.06 -12.16
C ILE A 792 -12.43 -8.36 -12.27
N CYS A 793 -12.82 -9.20 -13.23
CA CYS A 793 -14.23 -9.58 -13.43
C CYS A 793 -14.79 -10.32 -12.20
N GLU A 794 -14.03 -11.23 -11.63
CA GLU A 794 -14.41 -11.93 -10.39
C GLU A 794 -14.54 -10.99 -9.21
N GLY A 795 -13.64 -10.02 -9.06
CA GLY A 795 -13.72 -8.95 -8.08
C GLY A 795 -14.97 -8.11 -8.24
N ILE A 796 -15.33 -7.76 -9.48
CA ILE A 796 -16.57 -7.04 -9.81
C ILE A 796 -17.80 -7.87 -9.39
N ASP A 797 -17.85 -9.14 -9.73
CA ASP A 797 -18.95 -10.04 -9.36
C ASP A 797 -19.05 -10.24 -7.85
N SER A 798 -17.93 -10.20 -7.15
CA SER A 798 -17.90 -10.30 -5.68
C SER A 798 -18.59 -9.12 -5.01
N THR A 799 -18.59 -7.92 -5.61
CA THR A 799 -19.30 -6.75 -5.07
C THR A 799 -20.81 -6.93 -5.07
N LEU A 800 -21.36 -7.57 -6.11
CA LEU A 800 -22.78 -7.93 -6.16
C LEU A 800 -23.14 -8.94 -5.06
N ARG A 801 -22.29 -9.98 -4.89
CA ARG A 801 -22.48 -10.98 -3.82
C ARG A 801 -22.44 -10.35 -2.42
N SER A 802 -21.52 -9.40 -2.21
CA SER A 802 -21.40 -8.68 -0.94
C SER A 802 -22.66 -7.89 -0.60
N VAL A 803 -23.24 -7.15 -1.56
CA VAL A 803 -24.48 -6.39 -1.33
C VAL A 803 -25.64 -7.28 -0.91
N LEU A 804 -25.78 -8.47 -1.50
CA LEU A 804 -26.83 -9.43 -1.13
C LEU A 804 -26.53 -10.10 0.23
N ALA A 805 -25.28 -10.37 0.55
CA ALA A 805 -24.87 -10.90 1.85
C ALA A 805 -25.06 -9.86 2.97
N ASP A 806 -24.81 -8.58 2.70
CA ASP A 806 -25.08 -7.48 3.65
C ASP A 806 -26.56 -7.37 3.97
N LEU A 807 -27.43 -7.52 2.93
CA LEU A 807 -28.87 -7.53 3.10
C LEU A 807 -29.35 -8.74 3.93
N GLU A 808 -28.82 -9.94 3.64
CA GLU A 808 -29.07 -11.16 4.41
C GLU A 808 -28.69 -10.97 5.88
N SER A 809 -27.46 -10.51 6.11
CA SER A 809 -26.95 -10.26 7.47
C SER A 809 -27.79 -9.23 8.23
N ALA A 810 -28.21 -8.15 7.56
CA ALA A 810 -29.05 -7.12 8.17
C ALA A 810 -30.44 -7.66 8.55
N ALA A 811 -31.07 -8.48 7.69
CA ALA A 811 -32.38 -9.10 7.96
C ALA A 811 -32.30 -10.10 9.13
N LEU A 812 -31.25 -10.92 9.17
CA LEU A 812 -31.00 -11.86 10.27
C LEU A 812 -30.73 -11.14 11.60
N ALA A 813 -29.90 -10.10 11.58
CA ALA A 813 -29.61 -9.31 12.78
C ALA A 813 -30.85 -8.64 13.39
N LEU A 814 -31.80 -8.17 12.55
CA LEU A 814 -33.06 -7.64 13.03
C LEU A 814 -33.92 -8.74 13.69
N SER A 815 -33.94 -9.95 13.16
CA SER A 815 -34.67 -11.09 13.76
C SER A 815 -34.02 -11.52 15.07
N GLU A 816 -32.70 -11.68 15.11
CA GLU A 816 -31.97 -12.09 16.32
C GLU A 816 -32.10 -11.07 17.46
N LYS A 817 -32.09 -9.77 17.12
CA LYS A 817 -32.19 -8.67 18.09
C LYS A 817 -33.45 -8.77 19.01
N TYR A 818 -34.55 -9.29 18.49
CA TYR A 818 -35.81 -9.40 19.17
C TYR A 818 -36.32 -10.86 19.30
N ALA A 819 -35.43 -11.85 19.07
CA ALA A 819 -35.78 -13.26 19.09
C ALA A 819 -36.22 -13.74 20.48
N VAL A 820 -35.61 -13.21 21.54
CA VAL A 820 -35.96 -13.55 22.93
C VAL A 820 -36.56 -12.33 23.60
N SER A 821 -37.86 -12.41 23.93
CA SER A 821 -38.56 -11.34 24.62
C SER A 821 -38.57 -11.58 26.14
N TYR A 822 -38.75 -10.50 26.92
CA TYR A 822 -38.92 -10.58 28.38
C TYR A 822 -40.10 -11.48 28.76
N LYS A 823 -41.20 -11.41 28.00
CA LYS A 823 -42.36 -12.27 28.21
C LYS A 823 -42.00 -13.73 28.07
N GLN A 824 -41.26 -14.10 27.01
CA GLN A 824 -40.84 -15.48 26.79
C GLN A 824 -39.94 -16.00 27.91
N ILE A 825 -39.00 -15.21 28.37
CA ILE A 825 -38.12 -15.56 29.50
C ILE A 825 -38.95 -15.83 30.74
N ASN A 826 -39.96 -14.98 31.01
CA ASN A 826 -40.85 -15.19 32.16
C ASN A 826 -41.72 -16.45 32.01
N ASP A 827 -42.24 -16.70 30.81
CA ASP A 827 -43.03 -17.90 30.53
C ASP A 827 -42.19 -19.18 30.70
N ASP A 828 -40.93 -19.16 30.16
CA ASP A 828 -39.95 -20.26 30.29
C ASP A 828 -39.57 -20.49 31.77
N MET A 829 -39.37 -19.41 32.53
CA MET A 829 -39.12 -19.49 33.97
C MET A 829 -40.29 -20.11 34.70
N ALA A 830 -41.55 -19.75 34.38
CA ALA A 830 -42.73 -20.33 35.00
C ALA A 830 -42.85 -21.83 34.71
N VAL A 831 -42.54 -22.25 33.45
CA VAL A 831 -42.52 -23.67 33.07
C VAL A 831 -41.46 -24.42 33.85
N ALA A 832 -40.19 -23.92 33.84
CA ALA A 832 -39.10 -24.56 34.57
C ALA A 832 -39.33 -24.64 36.08
N THR A 833 -39.94 -23.59 36.67
CA THR A 833 -40.35 -23.60 38.09
C THR A 833 -41.43 -24.64 38.35
N GLY A 834 -42.42 -24.79 37.45
CA GLY A 834 -43.42 -25.82 37.52
C GLY A 834 -42.85 -27.24 37.44
N GLU A 835 -41.97 -27.50 36.50
CA GLU A 835 -41.24 -28.77 36.36
C GLU A 835 -40.40 -29.08 37.61
N LEU A 836 -39.72 -28.09 38.16
CA LEU A 836 -38.95 -28.24 39.40
C LEU A 836 -39.87 -28.59 40.59
N ALA A 837 -41.05 -27.95 40.68
CA ALA A 837 -42.07 -28.26 41.72
C ALA A 837 -42.54 -29.70 41.63
N GLU A 838 -42.85 -30.20 40.42
CA GLU A 838 -43.20 -31.58 40.17
C GLU A 838 -42.09 -32.56 40.58
N LEU A 839 -40.86 -32.25 40.28
CA LEU A 839 -39.73 -33.08 40.70
C LEU A 839 -39.52 -33.08 42.20
N VAL A 840 -39.71 -31.95 42.90
CA VAL A 840 -39.62 -31.83 44.35
C VAL A 840 -40.75 -32.61 45.00
N ASP A 841 -41.95 -32.65 44.42
CA ASP A 841 -43.09 -33.45 44.93
C ASP A 841 -42.83 -34.94 44.85
N GLN A 842 -42.02 -35.45 43.96
CA GLN A 842 -41.62 -36.84 43.80
C GLN A 842 -40.48 -37.27 44.76
N LEU A 843 -39.85 -36.34 45.47
CA LEU A 843 -38.79 -36.65 46.41
C LEU A 843 -39.34 -37.34 47.66
N THR A 844 -38.66 -38.38 48.12
CA THR A 844 -38.87 -39.05 49.39
C THR A 844 -37.66 -38.86 50.31
N GLY A 845 -37.92 -38.40 51.55
CA GLY A 845 -36.82 -38.13 52.51
C GLY A 845 -37.36 -37.54 53.81
N ASP A 846 -36.49 -36.76 54.51
CA ASP A 846 -36.90 -36.07 55.72
C ASP A 846 -38.01 -35.04 55.47
N GLU A 847 -39.07 -35.08 56.30
CA GLU A 847 -40.26 -34.28 56.13
C GLU A 847 -40.03 -32.79 56.16
N PHE A 848 -39.05 -32.31 57.00
CA PHE A 848 -38.73 -30.91 57.10
C PHE A 848 -37.81 -30.44 55.94
N ALA A 849 -36.93 -31.31 55.46
CA ALA A 849 -36.09 -31.02 54.27
C ALA A 849 -36.96 -30.89 53.01
N ILE A 850 -37.91 -31.79 52.79
CA ILE A 850 -38.88 -31.72 51.69
C ILE A 850 -39.75 -30.48 51.80
N LYS A 851 -40.23 -30.13 53.01
CA LYS A 851 -40.99 -28.91 53.23
C LYS A 851 -40.21 -27.67 52.92
N GLY A 852 -38.93 -27.61 53.27
CA GLY A 852 -38.02 -26.50 52.91
C GLY A 852 -37.80 -26.35 51.40
N LEU A 853 -37.63 -27.47 50.69
CA LEU A 853 -37.53 -27.47 49.24
C LEU A 853 -38.83 -27.01 48.56
N LYS A 854 -40.01 -27.42 49.09
CA LYS A 854 -41.32 -26.99 48.58
C LYS A 854 -41.58 -25.49 48.79
N GLU A 855 -41.09 -24.90 49.86
CA GLU A 855 -41.16 -23.44 50.04
C GLU A 855 -40.23 -22.67 49.12
N LEU A 856 -39.01 -23.22 48.85
CA LEU A 856 -38.05 -22.62 47.95
C LEU A 856 -38.54 -22.56 46.51
N VAL A 857 -39.33 -23.51 46.07
CA VAL A 857 -39.94 -23.58 44.72
C VAL A 857 -41.22 -22.74 44.62
N LYS A 858 -41.78 -22.25 45.70
CA LYS A 858 -42.95 -21.35 45.72
C LYS A 858 -42.60 -19.87 45.60
N GLU A 859 -41.34 -19.51 45.92
CA GLU A 859 -40.79 -18.17 45.71
C GLU A 859 -40.28 -18.04 44.27
#